data_432af2da53833e56daaf52d17595422b
#
_entry.id   432af2da53833e56daaf52d17595422b
#
_cell.length_a   1.000
_cell.length_b   1.000
_cell.length_c   1.000
_cell.angle_alpha   90.00
_cell.angle_beta   90.00
_cell.angle_gamma   90.00
#
_symmetry.space_group_name_H-M   'P 1'
#
loop_
_entity.id
_entity.type
_entity.pdbx_description
1 polymer ?
#
loop_
_entity_poly.entity_id
_entity_poly.type
_entity_poly.pdbx_seq_one_letter_code
_entity_poly.pdbx_strand_id
1 'polypeptide(L)'
;MKKRLLQVIAFVCVTVTSFLLCSCGEKNDSGNNLDAENIRAEHKVTNSLHKGVENIPDTGKPFIVDGASEYKIVASNYGSHKNAVAKAAGFISSHINSATGVALEVIDGDSDIEWSSSAKLVVVGSEKLQQAAGFRKTADDIGLAGYQIQTVGNSVFVWADGDNGYNLAALALLRVLVGYDCLDLDTYIYTKDGSYLPEMDIVERPDFDYRVDQTLYTVAAPRAYSMGFNQGEPYMTDDPCHTTFYFLPPKVYESENKDWFSNQRCNFVDDQDNYLVHAAQLCYTAHGKPEELKKMQELIADQIMYLTLEKYPDRNLVTVGQQDEDVVCNCDSCMAVVDKYGSIAAAIIPFINGIDDIVQSRLKAYAEEHNQPVKETNILFLSYQSTRFAPKFDDSLKFNDHVGVLICSSKTRYSYTFWDDINVVDKEQTENWQPFGNVYYFYYEINSNNYFVPCNTFRACVENYRFAKINNGRLMTSMGNWKTPYTSSFTAFKSYLNSRLWFNVNYDYVDLEKTFFDNYYGDGGVYMKKFFDEMTSYMDYMRDSGNADFNGVVVNEFTYTAKYWPIKMLQRWNNYCDLALKKIEKTKALNDGTYEALHDRILLETLFPRYIICKYHAAKFSETEIASMRKAFYDDTQYFNLTHESQYETFESLWKGWGLK
;
A
#
# COMPACT_ATOMS: atom_id res chain seq x y z
N MET A 1 -41.19 15.92 -51.82
CA MET A 1 -41.04 15.33 -50.46
C MET A 1 -40.44 13.92 -50.48
N LYS A 2 -40.82 12.98 -51.34
CA LYS A 2 -40.26 11.63 -51.39
C LYS A 2 -38.75 11.55 -51.73
N LYS A 3 -38.19 12.42 -52.57
CA LYS A 3 -36.78 12.44 -52.95
C LYS A 3 -35.82 12.92 -51.79
N ARG A 4 -36.30 13.79 -50.89
CA ARG A 4 -35.51 14.24 -49.73
C ARG A 4 -35.51 13.21 -48.61
N LEU A 5 -36.54 12.41 -48.47
CA LEU A 5 -36.61 11.35 -47.48
C LEU A 5 -35.68 10.19 -47.82
N LEU A 6 -35.52 9.85 -49.09
CA LEU A 6 -34.58 8.84 -49.56
C LEU A 6 -33.10 9.24 -49.42
N GLN A 7 -32.78 10.53 -49.55
CA GLN A 7 -31.41 11.02 -49.31
C GLN A 7 -31.02 11.03 -47.84
N VAL A 8 -31.98 11.31 -46.94
CA VAL A 8 -31.73 11.25 -45.48
C VAL A 8 -31.59 9.80 -45.03
N ILE A 9 -32.37 8.86 -45.56
CA ILE A 9 -32.25 7.44 -45.23
C ILE A 9 -30.94 6.84 -45.78
N ALA A 10 -30.52 7.25 -47.00
CA ALA A 10 -29.24 6.80 -47.55
C ALA A 10 -28.03 7.36 -46.75
N PHE A 11 -28.12 8.61 -46.25
CA PHE A 11 -27.05 9.20 -45.45
C PHE A 11 -26.95 8.57 -44.06
N VAL A 12 -28.10 8.26 -43.43
CA VAL A 12 -28.12 7.56 -42.14
C VAL A 12 -27.64 6.10 -42.24
N CYS A 13 -28.00 5.41 -43.34
CA CYS A 13 -27.51 4.04 -43.59
C CYS A 13 -26.02 3.99 -43.91
N VAL A 14 -25.46 5.00 -44.62
CA VAL A 14 -24.00 5.06 -44.89
C VAL A 14 -23.21 5.39 -43.65
N THR A 15 -23.70 6.27 -42.77
CA THR A 15 -23.04 6.55 -41.50
C THR A 15 -23.11 5.38 -40.51
N VAL A 16 -24.24 4.65 -40.44
CA VAL A 16 -24.37 3.48 -39.58
C VAL A 16 -23.53 2.29 -40.10
N THR A 17 -23.45 2.09 -41.43
CA THR A 17 -22.59 1.05 -42.01
C THR A 17 -21.10 1.40 -41.91
N SER A 18 -20.72 2.68 -41.95
CA SER A 18 -19.33 3.10 -41.72
C SER A 18 -18.91 2.87 -40.26
N PHE A 19 -19.82 3.08 -39.30
CA PHE A 19 -19.53 2.75 -37.88
C PHE A 19 -19.50 1.24 -37.61
N LEU A 20 -20.26 0.42 -38.33
CA LEU A 20 -20.24 -1.04 -38.18
C LEU A 20 -19.07 -1.72 -38.91
N LEU A 21 -18.49 -1.09 -39.91
CA LEU A 21 -17.31 -1.60 -40.62
C LEU A 21 -16.00 -1.19 -39.95
N CYS A 22 -15.98 -0.16 -39.10
CA CYS A 22 -14.81 0.16 -38.23
C CYS A 22 -14.69 -0.74 -37.04
N SER A 23 -15.66 -1.60 -36.68
CA SER A 23 -15.58 -2.50 -35.53
C SER A 23 -15.06 -3.90 -35.83
N CYS A 24 -14.73 -4.23 -37.10
CA CYS A 24 -14.19 -5.52 -37.51
C CYS A 24 -12.81 -5.45 -38.20
N GLY A 25 -12.14 -4.31 -38.15
CA GLY A 25 -10.73 -4.22 -38.50
C GLY A 25 -9.89 -4.70 -37.30
N GLU A 26 -8.93 -5.59 -37.54
CA GLU A 26 -7.86 -5.88 -36.59
C GLU A 26 -7.36 -4.54 -36.04
N LYS A 27 -7.70 -4.22 -34.80
CA LYS A 27 -7.09 -3.09 -34.12
C LYS A 27 -5.63 -3.45 -33.96
N ASN A 28 -4.79 -2.76 -34.67
CA ASN A 28 -3.38 -2.66 -34.31
C ASN A 28 -3.32 -2.28 -32.82
N ASP A 29 -2.44 -2.91 -32.08
CA ASP A 29 -2.11 -2.66 -30.65
C ASP A 29 -1.66 -1.23 -30.34
N SER A 30 -1.77 -0.28 -31.29
CA SER A 30 -1.31 1.09 -31.15
C SER A 30 -2.17 1.99 -30.24
N GLY A 31 -3.45 1.63 -29.98
CA GLY A 31 -4.31 2.43 -29.10
C GLY A 31 -3.93 2.32 -27.63
N ASN A 32 -3.56 1.11 -27.18
CA ASN A 32 -3.13 0.90 -25.80
C ASN A 32 -1.70 1.44 -25.52
N ASN A 33 -0.86 1.53 -26.56
CA ASN A 33 0.48 2.11 -26.41
C ASN A 33 0.45 3.63 -26.21
N LEU A 34 -0.50 4.36 -26.78
CA LEU A 34 -0.59 5.81 -26.61
C LEU A 34 -0.99 6.20 -25.18
N ASP A 35 -1.95 5.49 -24.59
CA ASP A 35 -2.32 5.70 -23.19
C ASP A 35 -1.19 5.30 -22.24
N ALA A 36 -0.46 4.25 -22.55
CA ALA A 36 0.68 3.79 -21.79
C ALA A 36 1.88 4.74 -21.90
N GLU A 37 2.15 5.30 -23.07
CA GLU A 37 3.20 6.30 -23.26
C GLU A 37 2.88 7.61 -22.51
N ASN A 38 1.61 8.01 -22.44
CA ASN A 38 1.20 9.15 -21.63
C ASN A 38 1.39 8.90 -20.14
N ILE A 39 1.04 7.71 -19.64
CA ILE A 39 1.31 7.35 -18.23
C ILE A 39 2.83 7.35 -17.93
N ARG A 40 3.66 6.97 -18.91
CA ARG A 40 5.13 6.96 -18.77
C ARG A 40 5.77 8.35 -18.68
N ALA A 41 5.12 9.39 -19.20
CA ALA A 41 5.80 10.63 -19.56
C ALA A 41 5.48 11.86 -18.70
N GLU A 42 4.30 11.92 -18.03
CA GLU A 42 3.81 13.21 -17.55
C GLU A 42 4.56 13.78 -16.33
N HIS A 43 4.78 13.01 -15.27
CA HIS A 43 5.38 13.55 -14.06
C HIS A 43 6.51 12.66 -13.51
N LYS A 44 7.66 12.64 -14.19
CA LYS A 44 8.81 11.89 -13.70
C LYS A 44 9.40 12.55 -12.44
N VAL A 45 9.65 11.72 -11.44
CA VAL A 45 10.35 12.11 -10.22
C VAL A 45 11.81 11.70 -10.34
N THR A 46 12.72 12.62 -10.13
CA THR A 46 14.14 12.30 -10.06
C THR A 46 14.47 11.87 -8.63
N ASN A 47 14.83 10.61 -8.46
CA ASN A 47 15.40 10.10 -7.21
C ASN A 47 16.87 9.74 -7.45
N SER A 48 17.77 10.50 -6.84
CA SER A 48 19.21 10.30 -6.99
C SER A 48 19.74 9.07 -6.25
N LEU A 49 18.90 8.43 -5.42
CA LEU A 49 19.27 7.26 -4.63
C LEU A 49 18.85 5.92 -5.27
N HIS A 50 18.34 5.91 -6.49
CA HIS A 50 18.22 4.71 -7.31
C HIS A 50 19.43 4.63 -8.26
N LYS A 51 20.60 4.20 -7.77
CA LYS A 51 21.86 4.15 -8.51
C LYS A 51 22.36 2.72 -8.67
N GLY A 52 22.93 2.44 -9.85
CA GLY A 52 23.61 1.18 -10.12
C GLY A 52 22.68 0.01 -10.43
N VAL A 53 21.37 0.22 -10.49
CA VAL A 53 20.37 -0.82 -10.83
C VAL A 53 20.10 -0.91 -12.33
N GLU A 54 20.39 0.16 -13.06
CA GLU A 54 20.26 0.17 -14.50
C GLU A 54 21.48 -0.51 -15.14
N ASN A 55 21.23 -1.39 -16.11
CA ASN A 55 22.28 -2.06 -16.91
C ASN A 55 23.22 -2.99 -16.13
N ILE A 56 22.75 -3.67 -15.09
CA ILE A 56 23.51 -4.75 -14.47
C ILE A 56 23.65 -5.88 -15.50
N PRO A 57 24.89 -6.29 -15.87
CA PRO A 57 25.07 -7.32 -16.90
C PRO A 57 24.58 -8.68 -16.40
N ASP A 58 24.05 -9.50 -17.32
CA ASP A 58 23.71 -10.91 -17.04
C ASP A 58 24.94 -11.83 -17.08
N THR A 59 26.14 -11.26 -16.95
CA THR A 59 27.43 -11.95 -16.90
C THR A 59 28.21 -11.48 -15.69
N GLY A 60 29.15 -12.28 -15.23
CA GLY A 60 29.98 -11.96 -14.08
C GLY A 60 30.88 -13.10 -13.69
N LYS A 61 31.21 -13.16 -12.41
CA LYS A 61 31.96 -14.28 -11.85
C LYS A 61 31.07 -15.53 -11.75
N PRO A 62 31.61 -16.75 -11.97
CA PRO A 62 30.84 -17.97 -11.76
C PRO A 62 30.27 -18.02 -10.33
N PHE A 63 28.95 -18.16 -10.19
CA PHE A 63 28.26 -18.20 -8.92
C PHE A 63 27.66 -19.58 -8.64
N ILE A 64 26.87 -20.11 -9.56
CA ILE A 64 26.42 -21.51 -9.54
C ILE A 64 26.95 -22.19 -10.81
N VAL A 65 27.66 -23.29 -10.64
CA VAL A 65 28.28 -24.05 -11.73
C VAL A 65 27.96 -25.54 -11.52
N ASP A 66 27.43 -26.18 -12.54
CA ASP A 66 27.12 -27.62 -12.54
C ASP A 66 26.26 -28.05 -11.32
N GLY A 67 25.31 -27.20 -10.91
CA GLY A 67 24.43 -27.48 -9.78
C GLY A 67 25.09 -27.37 -8.39
N ALA A 68 26.21 -26.66 -8.29
CA ALA A 68 26.91 -26.40 -7.03
C ALA A 68 27.39 -24.94 -6.93
N SER A 69 27.64 -24.48 -5.72
CA SER A 69 28.26 -23.17 -5.47
C SER A 69 29.31 -23.27 -4.38
N GLU A 70 30.42 -22.56 -4.56
CA GLU A 70 31.44 -22.41 -3.52
C GLU A 70 31.18 -21.18 -2.62
N TYR A 71 30.13 -20.42 -2.93
CA TYR A 71 29.77 -19.25 -2.14
C TYR A 71 29.10 -19.66 -0.82
N LYS A 72 29.40 -18.89 0.24
CA LYS A 72 28.75 -18.98 1.54
C LYS A 72 28.17 -17.62 1.91
N ILE A 73 27.08 -17.63 2.66
CA ILE A 73 26.49 -16.40 3.21
C ILE A 73 27.03 -16.20 4.61
N VAL A 74 27.59 -15.03 4.92
CA VAL A 74 28.05 -14.65 6.27
C VAL A 74 27.11 -13.59 6.79
N ALA A 75 26.38 -13.90 7.85
CA ALA A 75 25.48 -13.00 8.54
C ALA A 75 26.14 -12.49 9.84
N SER A 76 26.27 -11.17 10.00
CA SER A 76 26.75 -10.63 11.27
C SER A 76 25.73 -10.89 12.38
N ASN A 77 26.20 -11.37 13.53
CA ASN A 77 25.36 -11.57 14.72
C ASN A 77 25.57 -10.49 15.80
N TYR A 78 26.19 -9.39 15.42
CA TYR A 78 26.44 -8.22 16.27
C TYR A 78 25.63 -7.01 15.80
N GLY A 79 25.47 -6.06 16.73
CA GLY A 79 24.78 -4.79 16.46
C GLY A 79 23.27 -4.84 16.62
N SER A 80 22.65 -3.69 16.43
CA SER A 80 21.20 -3.47 16.60
C SER A 80 20.35 -4.24 15.57
N HIS A 81 20.87 -4.48 14.38
CA HIS A 81 20.16 -5.08 13.23
C HIS A 81 20.39 -6.59 13.06
N LYS A 82 21.03 -7.27 14.02
CA LYS A 82 21.39 -8.70 13.91
C LYS A 82 20.24 -9.61 13.50
N ASN A 83 19.03 -9.36 13.99
CA ASN A 83 17.85 -10.17 13.64
C ASN A 83 17.42 -9.95 12.18
N ALA A 84 17.46 -8.71 11.70
CA ALA A 84 17.15 -8.37 10.31
C ALA A 84 18.22 -8.95 9.36
N VAL A 85 19.49 -8.87 9.75
CA VAL A 85 20.62 -9.47 9.02
C VAL A 85 20.46 -10.98 8.89
N ALA A 86 20.20 -11.68 10.00
CA ALA A 86 20.00 -13.14 10.01
C ALA A 86 18.80 -13.54 9.14
N LYS A 87 17.68 -12.78 9.21
CA LYS A 87 16.49 -13.00 8.40
C LYS A 87 16.78 -12.78 6.93
N ALA A 88 17.49 -11.72 6.56
CA ALA A 88 17.87 -11.43 5.17
C ALA A 88 18.78 -12.54 4.62
N ALA A 89 19.78 -12.99 5.37
CA ALA A 89 20.67 -14.08 4.97
C ALA A 89 19.91 -15.40 4.72
N GLY A 90 19.02 -15.77 5.65
CA GLY A 90 18.15 -16.94 5.50
C GLY A 90 17.20 -16.83 4.29
N PHE A 91 16.64 -15.66 4.05
CA PHE A 91 15.78 -15.39 2.90
C PHE A 91 16.56 -15.53 1.58
N ILE A 92 17.75 -14.97 1.48
CA ILE A 92 18.63 -15.11 0.31
C ILE A 92 18.93 -16.58 0.03
N SER A 93 19.38 -17.36 1.05
CA SER A 93 19.67 -18.78 0.90
C SER A 93 18.46 -19.58 0.43
N SER A 94 17.30 -19.36 1.05
CA SER A 94 16.06 -20.06 0.73
C SER A 94 15.61 -19.83 -0.73
N HIS A 95 15.64 -18.58 -1.19
CA HIS A 95 15.20 -18.23 -2.54
C HIS A 95 16.21 -18.62 -3.63
N ILE A 96 17.51 -18.59 -3.36
CA ILE A 96 18.51 -19.19 -4.26
C ILE A 96 18.26 -20.69 -4.39
N ASN A 97 18.02 -21.39 -3.27
CA ASN A 97 17.69 -22.82 -3.31
C ASN A 97 16.40 -23.10 -4.09
N SER A 98 15.36 -22.31 -3.88
CA SER A 98 14.08 -22.47 -4.61
C SER A 98 14.25 -22.25 -6.12
N ALA A 99 15.09 -21.30 -6.52
CA ALA A 99 15.31 -20.95 -7.91
C ALA A 99 16.21 -21.97 -8.66
N THR A 100 17.21 -22.54 -7.95
CA THR A 100 18.34 -23.23 -8.58
C THR A 100 18.57 -24.67 -8.09
N GLY A 101 17.94 -25.05 -6.99
CA GLY A 101 18.20 -26.32 -6.28
C GLY A 101 19.48 -26.31 -5.43
N VAL A 102 20.21 -25.18 -5.35
CA VAL A 102 21.48 -25.05 -4.62
C VAL A 102 21.27 -24.28 -3.33
N ALA A 103 21.45 -24.94 -2.19
CA ALA A 103 21.42 -24.29 -0.89
C ALA A 103 22.81 -23.73 -0.55
N LEU A 104 22.89 -22.41 -0.32
CA LEU A 104 24.10 -21.80 0.22
C LEU A 104 24.16 -21.96 1.73
N GLU A 105 25.32 -22.35 2.25
CA GLU A 105 25.57 -22.40 3.69
C GLU A 105 25.47 -20.99 4.29
N VAL A 106 24.68 -20.82 5.36
CA VAL A 106 24.61 -19.57 6.14
C VAL A 106 25.46 -19.73 7.39
N ILE A 107 26.48 -18.89 7.52
CA ILE A 107 27.39 -18.82 8.69
C ILE A 107 26.85 -17.71 9.59
N ASP A 108 26.48 -18.07 10.83
CA ASP A 108 26.04 -17.12 11.85
C ASP A 108 27.25 -16.56 12.58
N GLY A 109 27.50 -15.28 12.36
CA GLY A 109 28.65 -14.53 12.88
C GLY A 109 29.85 -14.53 11.94
N ASP A 110 30.71 -13.56 12.16
CA ASP A 110 31.90 -13.27 11.33
C ASP A 110 33.23 -13.36 12.08
N SER A 111 33.20 -13.78 13.36
CA SER A 111 34.41 -13.79 14.24
C SER A 111 35.58 -14.56 13.65
N ASP A 112 35.30 -15.74 13.09
CA ASP A 112 36.32 -16.67 12.59
C ASP A 112 36.49 -16.59 11.06
N ILE A 113 35.86 -15.63 10.41
CA ILE A 113 35.95 -15.44 8.97
C ILE A 113 36.97 -14.34 8.66
N GLU A 114 37.90 -14.66 7.78
CA GLU A 114 38.85 -13.69 7.21
C GLU A 114 38.50 -13.47 5.71
N TRP A 115 38.50 -12.20 5.29
CA TRP A 115 38.30 -11.87 3.92
C TRP A 115 39.60 -11.81 3.12
N SER A 116 39.52 -12.28 1.88
CA SER A 116 40.53 -12.04 0.84
C SER A 116 39.84 -11.77 -0.50
N SER A 117 40.52 -11.17 -1.45
CA SER A 117 39.95 -10.87 -2.77
C SER A 117 39.49 -12.11 -3.56
N SER A 118 39.96 -13.29 -3.19
CA SER A 118 39.55 -14.59 -3.76
C SER A 118 38.41 -15.27 -2.95
N ALA A 119 38.05 -14.76 -1.79
CA ALA A 119 36.98 -15.31 -0.96
C ALA A 119 35.62 -15.20 -1.70
N LYS A 120 34.84 -16.28 -1.71
CA LYS A 120 33.52 -16.37 -2.34
C LYS A 120 32.43 -16.25 -1.27
N LEU A 121 32.10 -15.01 -0.89
CA LEU A 121 31.19 -14.72 0.20
C LEU A 121 30.06 -13.79 -0.24
N VAL A 122 28.86 -14.03 0.31
CA VAL A 122 27.77 -13.09 0.39
C VAL A 122 27.74 -12.54 1.80
N VAL A 123 28.22 -11.34 2.01
CA VAL A 123 28.44 -10.74 3.36
C VAL A 123 27.27 -9.82 3.67
N VAL A 124 26.50 -10.13 4.71
CA VAL A 124 25.34 -9.34 5.15
C VAL A 124 25.64 -8.71 6.52
N GLY A 125 25.76 -7.40 6.56
CA GLY A 125 25.85 -6.59 7.77
C GLY A 125 27.17 -6.71 8.57
N SER A 126 28.24 -7.33 8.06
CA SER A 126 29.51 -7.47 8.76
C SER A 126 30.42 -6.27 8.57
N GLU A 127 30.53 -5.40 9.55
CA GLU A 127 31.46 -4.27 9.53
C GLU A 127 32.92 -4.71 9.47
N LYS A 128 33.29 -5.77 10.20
CA LYS A 128 34.64 -6.37 10.19
C LYS A 128 35.08 -6.72 8.77
N LEU A 129 34.25 -7.47 8.05
CA LEU A 129 34.57 -7.92 6.70
C LEU A 129 34.49 -6.78 5.68
N GLN A 130 33.57 -5.83 5.86
CA GLN A 130 33.48 -4.62 5.05
C GLN A 130 34.74 -3.77 5.14
N GLN A 131 35.26 -3.56 6.35
CA GLN A 131 36.52 -2.83 6.57
C GLN A 131 37.71 -3.55 5.94
N ALA A 132 37.81 -4.89 6.14
CA ALA A 132 38.88 -5.70 5.56
C ALA A 132 38.86 -5.67 4.02
N ALA A 133 37.68 -5.60 3.41
CA ALA A 133 37.51 -5.53 1.97
C ALA A 133 37.70 -4.14 1.37
N GLY A 134 37.77 -3.12 2.19
CA GLY A 134 37.75 -1.72 1.73
C GLY A 134 36.41 -1.28 1.19
N PHE A 135 35.31 -1.93 1.63
CA PHE A 135 33.94 -1.49 1.31
C PHE A 135 33.72 -0.06 1.79
N ARG A 136 33.15 0.78 0.92
CA ARG A 136 32.88 2.18 1.23
C ARG A 136 31.40 2.42 1.27
N LYS A 137 30.89 2.85 2.43
CA LYS A 137 29.56 3.42 2.53
C LYS A 137 29.53 4.73 1.71
N THR A 138 28.75 4.77 0.64
CA THR A 138 28.77 5.89 -0.32
C THR A 138 27.65 6.90 -0.11
N ALA A 139 26.70 6.61 0.72
CA ALA A 139 25.60 7.51 1.06
C ALA A 139 25.60 7.82 2.55
N ASP A 140 25.76 9.09 2.90
CA ASP A 140 25.74 9.56 4.29
C ASP A 140 24.31 9.48 4.87
N ASP A 141 23.27 9.51 4.02
CA ASP A 141 21.87 9.38 4.39
C ASP A 141 21.09 8.55 3.37
N ILE A 142 21.05 7.26 3.55
CA ILE A 142 20.16 6.36 2.80
C ILE A 142 18.83 6.12 3.55
N GLY A 143 18.65 6.70 4.73
CA GLY A 143 17.46 6.55 5.57
C GLY A 143 17.21 5.12 6.05
N LEU A 144 16.16 4.93 6.81
CA LEU A 144 15.84 3.65 7.47
C LEU A 144 15.56 2.48 6.53
N ALA A 145 15.23 2.76 5.28
CA ALA A 145 14.86 1.75 4.29
C ALA A 145 15.86 1.64 3.14
N GLY A 146 16.92 2.45 3.13
CA GLY A 146 17.95 2.41 2.10
C GLY A 146 18.98 1.32 2.33
N TYR A 147 19.68 0.97 1.26
CA TYR A 147 20.71 -0.07 1.26
C TYR A 147 21.78 0.15 0.20
N GLN A 148 22.88 -0.56 0.37
CA GLN A 148 23.98 -0.64 -0.58
C GLN A 148 24.37 -2.09 -0.83
N ILE A 149 24.62 -2.43 -2.10
CA ILE A 149 25.16 -3.74 -2.50
C ILE A 149 26.37 -3.49 -3.39
N GLN A 150 27.53 -4.03 -3.02
CA GLN A 150 28.76 -3.85 -3.77
C GLN A 150 29.50 -5.18 -3.96
N THR A 151 29.98 -5.42 -5.17
CA THR A 151 30.90 -6.53 -5.47
C THR A 151 32.33 -6.08 -5.21
N VAL A 152 33.08 -6.78 -4.35
CA VAL A 152 34.50 -6.53 -4.06
C VAL A 152 35.28 -7.85 -4.14
N GLY A 153 36.24 -7.91 -5.05
CA GLY A 153 36.92 -9.18 -5.33
C GLY A 153 35.91 -10.22 -5.85
N ASN A 154 35.91 -11.41 -5.26
CA ASN A 154 34.94 -12.44 -5.57
C ASN A 154 33.75 -12.47 -4.59
N SER A 155 33.60 -11.48 -3.75
CA SER A 155 32.53 -11.42 -2.74
C SER A 155 31.53 -10.30 -3.06
N VAL A 156 30.31 -10.42 -2.53
CA VAL A 156 29.31 -9.34 -2.53
C VAL A 156 29.03 -8.92 -1.12
N PHE A 157 28.94 -7.62 -0.90
CA PHE A 157 28.67 -7.00 0.39
C PHE A 157 27.32 -6.32 0.38
N VAL A 158 26.53 -6.56 1.41
CA VAL A 158 25.20 -5.99 1.65
C VAL A 158 25.23 -5.19 2.93
N TRP A 159 24.87 -3.93 2.84
CA TRP A 159 24.76 -3.03 3.97
C TRP A 159 23.47 -2.22 3.94
N ALA A 160 22.90 -1.93 5.11
CA ALA A 160 21.77 -1.02 5.30
C ALA A 160 21.88 -0.34 6.67
N ASP A 161 21.17 0.78 6.81
CA ASP A 161 21.14 1.57 8.04
C ASP A 161 19.91 1.27 8.91
N GLY A 162 19.05 0.34 8.49
CA GLY A 162 17.84 -0.08 9.21
C GLY A 162 17.36 -1.46 8.80
N ASP A 163 16.49 -2.04 9.63
CA ASP A 163 15.96 -3.41 9.44
C ASP A 163 15.24 -3.58 8.10
N ASN A 164 14.46 -2.58 7.69
CA ASN A 164 13.78 -2.59 6.38
C ASN A 164 14.77 -2.50 5.21
N GLY A 165 15.89 -1.82 5.39
CA GLY A 165 16.95 -1.76 4.37
C GLY A 165 17.57 -3.11 4.10
N TYR A 166 17.85 -3.93 5.13
CA TYR A 166 18.34 -5.31 4.95
C TYR A 166 17.34 -6.21 4.23
N ASN A 167 16.04 -6.03 4.50
CA ASN A 167 15.00 -6.71 3.73
C ASN A 167 15.08 -6.36 2.25
N LEU A 168 15.03 -5.07 1.93
CA LEU A 168 15.03 -4.59 0.54
C LEU A 168 16.31 -4.96 -0.19
N ALA A 169 17.44 -4.93 0.51
CA ALA A 169 18.72 -5.39 -0.05
C ALA A 169 18.71 -6.88 -0.42
N ALA A 170 18.08 -7.73 0.41
CA ALA A 170 17.92 -9.15 0.09
C ALA A 170 17.07 -9.36 -1.16
N LEU A 171 15.94 -8.63 -1.28
CA LEU A 171 15.08 -8.68 -2.47
C LEU A 171 15.85 -8.20 -3.72
N ALA A 172 16.60 -7.10 -3.61
CA ALA A 172 17.39 -6.56 -4.70
C ALA A 172 18.49 -7.52 -5.16
N LEU A 173 19.23 -8.10 -4.22
CA LEU A 173 20.26 -9.10 -4.54
C LEU A 173 19.67 -10.32 -5.24
N LEU A 174 18.54 -10.84 -4.76
CA LEU A 174 17.85 -11.97 -5.39
C LEU A 174 17.33 -11.61 -6.78
N ARG A 175 16.85 -10.39 -6.99
CA ARG A 175 16.47 -9.90 -8.33
C ARG A 175 17.66 -9.93 -9.29
N VAL A 176 18.81 -9.52 -8.83
CA VAL A 176 20.04 -9.53 -9.65
C VAL A 176 20.50 -10.96 -9.94
N LEU A 177 20.57 -11.81 -8.91
CA LEU A 177 21.15 -13.16 -9.04
C LEU A 177 20.23 -14.16 -9.74
N VAL A 178 18.97 -14.21 -9.36
CA VAL A 178 18.02 -15.25 -9.81
C VAL A 178 16.78 -14.67 -10.50
N GLY A 179 16.73 -13.35 -10.71
CA GLY A 179 15.58 -12.69 -11.34
C GLY A 179 14.30 -12.82 -10.49
N TYR A 180 14.46 -12.77 -9.16
CA TYR A 180 13.36 -12.88 -8.21
C TYR A 180 12.33 -11.75 -8.38
N ASP A 181 11.07 -12.11 -8.41
CA ASP A 181 9.96 -11.20 -8.16
C ASP A 181 8.86 -11.89 -7.35
N CYS A 182 8.16 -11.11 -6.52
CA CYS A 182 7.03 -11.58 -5.73
C CYS A 182 5.76 -10.90 -6.25
N LEU A 183 4.86 -11.69 -6.82
CA LEU A 183 3.61 -11.20 -7.43
C LEU A 183 2.47 -11.09 -6.41
N ASP A 184 2.52 -11.93 -5.38
CA ASP A 184 1.64 -11.95 -4.22
C ASP A 184 2.38 -12.69 -3.11
N LEU A 185 1.84 -12.73 -1.92
CA LEU A 185 2.48 -13.21 -0.69
C LEU A 185 3.25 -14.54 -0.80
N ASP A 186 2.77 -15.46 -1.62
CA ASP A 186 3.34 -16.80 -1.82
C ASP A 186 3.69 -17.12 -3.27
N THR A 187 3.64 -16.12 -4.15
CA THR A 187 3.81 -16.31 -5.58
C THR A 187 5.09 -15.66 -6.05
N TYR A 188 6.09 -16.48 -6.26
CA TYR A 188 7.41 -16.06 -6.68
C TYR A 188 7.69 -16.47 -8.11
N ILE A 189 8.39 -15.63 -8.86
CA ILE A 189 8.99 -15.96 -10.15
C ILE A 189 10.49 -15.78 -10.08
N TYR A 190 11.18 -16.58 -10.89
CA TYR A 190 12.64 -16.54 -11.05
C TYR A 190 12.92 -16.57 -12.55
N THR A 191 13.61 -15.56 -13.06
CA THR A 191 13.85 -15.39 -14.49
C THR A 191 15.30 -15.63 -14.90
N LYS A 192 16.18 -15.91 -13.91
CA LYS A 192 17.60 -16.21 -14.12
C LYS A 192 17.98 -17.49 -13.38
N ASP A 193 19.02 -18.16 -13.87
CA ASP A 193 19.48 -19.45 -13.38
C ASP A 193 20.54 -19.37 -12.26
N GLY A 194 20.93 -18.14 -11.85
CA GLY A 194 21.94 -17.94 -10.82
C GLY A 194 23.37 -18.25 -11.25
N SER A 195 23.66 -18.41 -12.54
CA SER A 195 25.00 -18.79 -13.02
C SER A 195 26.08 -17.77 -12.68
N TYR A 196 25.74 -16.49 -12.55
CA TYR A 196 26.74 -15.42 -12.41
C TYR A 196 26.47 -14.51 -11.22
N LEU A 197 27.58 -14.06 -10.59
CA LEU A 197 27.63 -12.90 -9.71
C LEU A 197 28.16 -11.71 -10.52
N PRO A 198 27.32 -10.77 -10.96
CA PRO A 198 27.76 -9.59 -11.71
C PRO A 198 28.53 -8.61 -10.83
N GLU A 199 29.28 -7.71 -11.46
CA GLU A 199 29.82 -6.53 -10.78
C GLU A 199 28.68 -5.56 -10.46
N MET A 200 28.56 -5.21 -9.18
CA MET A 200 27.51 -4.34 -8.65
C MET A 200 28.10 -3.20 -7.85
N ASP A 201 27.51 -2.03 -7.99
CA ASP A 201 27.68 -0.87 -7.11
C ASP A 201 26.32 -0.17 -6.98
N ILE A 202 25.44 -0.79 -6.19
CA ILE A 202 24.04 -0.40 -6.04
C ILE A 202 23.90 0.40 -4.77
N VAL A 203 23.26 1.57 -4.86
CA VAL A 203 22.79 2.37 -3.73
C VAL A 203 21.34 2.74 -4.01
N GLU A 204 20.43 2.25 -3.17
CA GLU A 204 19.01 2.52 -3.32
C GLU A 204 18.35 2.95 -2.00
N ARG A 205 17.38 3.83 -2.13
CA ARG A 205 16.42 4.16 -1.11
C ARG A 205 15.03 4.17 -1.75
N PRO A 206 14.03 3.52 -1.15
CA PRO A 206 12.67 3.62 -1.66
C PRO A 206 12.18 5.06 -1.66
N ASP A 207 11.25 5.37 -2.57
CA ASP A 207 10.67 6.70 -2.66
C ASP A 207 9.88 7.08 -1.40
N PHE A 208 9.30 6.09 -0.72
CA PHE A 208 8.65 6.26 0.58
C PHE A 208 9.36 5.39 1.63
N ASP A 209 9.76 6.01 2.75
CA ASP A 209 10.44 5.30 3.85
C ASP A 209 9.53 4.25 4.48
N TYR A 210 8.21 4.55 4.57
CA TYR A 210 7.19 3.66 5.09
C TYR A 210 6.20 3.28 4.01
N ARG A 211 5.93 1.97 3.87
CA ARG A 211 5.08 1.40 2.84
C ARG A 211 4.17 0.35 3.48
N VAL A 212 2.90 0.72 3.69
CA VAL A 212 1.93 -0.10 4.43
C VAL A 212 0.66 -0.29 3.60
N ASP A 213 0.50 -1.45 3.00
CA ASP A 213 -0.75 -1.84 2.35
C ASP A 213 -1.69 -2.46 3.40
N GLN A 214 -2.80 -1.78 3.68
CA GLN A 214 -3.78 -2.21 4.69
C GLN A 214 -4.77 -3.26 4.18
N THR A 215 -4.47 -3.96 3.11
CA THR A 215 -5.20 -5.17 2.75
C THR A 215 -4.96 -6.23 3.81
N LEU A 216 -6.00 -6.79 4.41
CA LEU A 216 -5.90 -7.67 5.58
C LEU A 216 -4.85 -8.77 5.42
N TYR A 217 -4.77 -9.42 4.28
CA TYR A 217 -3.80 -10.50 4.06
C TYR A 217 -2.35 -10.00 3.93
N THR A 218 -2.12 -8.77 3.48
CA THR A 218 -0.76 -8.18 3.43
C THR A 218 -0.31 -7.68 4.79
N VAL A 219 -1.20 -7.09 5.57
CA VAL A 219 -0.91 -6.60 6.92
C VAL A 219 -0.74 -7.75 7.92
N ALA A 220 -1.67 -8.71 7.92
CA ALA A 220 -1.65 -9.82 8.87
C ALA A 220 -0.61 -10.91 8.55
N ALA A 221 -0.09 -10.97 7.31
CA ALA A 221 0.82 -12.02 6.92
C ALA A 221 2.28 -11.67 7.23
N PRO A 222 3.06 -12.60 7.81
CA PRO A 222 4.51 -12.46 7.95
C PRO A 222 5.24 -12.23 6.60
N ARG A 223 4.54 -12.32 5.49
CA ARG A 223 5.02 -12.36 4.11
C ARG A 223 5.01 -11.02 3.38
N ALA A 224 4.47 -9.95 3.97
CA ALA A 224 4.64 -8.58 3.47
C ALA A 224 6.12 -8.25 3.19
N TYR A 225 7.02 -8.93 3.92
CA TYR A 225 8.45 -8.95 3.70
C TYR A 225 8.84 -9.29 2.25
N SER A 226 8.28 -10.34 1.68
CA SER A 226 8.61 -10.83 0.32
C SER A 226 8.22 -9.84 -0.79
N MET A 227 7.22 -9.01 -0.54
CA MET A 227 6.77 -7.97 -1.46
C MET A 227 7.52 -6.64 -1.28
N GLY A 228 8.27 -6.49 -0.20
CA GLY A 228 9.02 -5.26 0.11
C GLY A 228 8.21 -4.19 0.85
N PHE A 229 7.05 -4.54 1.43
CA PHE A 229 6.37 -3.70 2.40
C PHE A 229 7.09 -3.68 3.75
N ASN A 230 6.78 -2.70 4.60
CA ASN A 230 7.29 -2.70 5.96
C ASN A 230 6.83 -3.95 6.70
N GLN A 231 7.73 -4.52 7.49
CA GLN A 231 7.42 -5.66 8.33
C GLN A 231 6.61 -5.20 9.54
N GLY A 232 5.38 -5.67 9.63
CA GLY A 232 4.48 -5.26 10.68
C GLY A 232 3.96 -3.82 10.50
N GLU A 233 3.08 -3.43 11.37
CA GLU A 233 2.60 -2.05 11.46
C GLU A 233 3.74 -1.16 11.97
N PRO A 234 4.11 -0.08 11.27
CA PRO A 234 5.09 0.87 11.80
C PRO A 234 4.51 1.69 12.97
N TYR A 235 3.20 1.65 13.15
CA TYR A 235 2.46 2.39 14.17
C TYR A 235 2.54 1.71 15.53
N MET A 236 2.69 2.51 16.59
CA MET A 236 2.76 2.07 17.99
C MET A 236 1.39 1.87 18.65
N THR A 237 0.31 2.15 17.93
CA THR A 237 -1.09 2.00 18.38
C THR A 237 -1.84 1.07 17.46
N ASP A 238 -2.87 0.37 17.97
CA ASP A 238 -3.70 -0.54 17.17
C ASP A 238 -4.55 0.21 16.14
N ASP A 239 -5.00 1.43 16.46
CA ASP A 239 -5.57 2.37 15.51
C ASP A 239 -4.47 3.30 14.99
N PRO A 240 -4.19 3.35 13.69
CA PRO A 240 -3.18 4.24 13.12
C PRO A 240 -3.65 5.69 13.01
N CYS A 241 -4.90 6.02 13.28
CA CYS A 241 -5.52 7.32 13.02
C CYS A 241 -6.07 8.00 14.27
N HIS A 242 -7.09 7.44 14.92
CA HIS A 242 -7.93 8.11 15.91
C HIS A 242 -7.51 7.81 17.36
N THR A 243 -6.41 8.41 17.83
CA THR A 243 -5.71 7.97 19.03
C THR A 243 -5.72 8.96 20.20
N THR A 244 -6.25 10.18 20.04
CA THR A 244 -6.27 11.15 21.15
C THR A 244 -6.96 10.61 22.40
N PHE A 245 -8.04 9.81 22.24
CA PHE A 245 -8.73 9.19 23.39
C PHE A 245 -8.11 7.85 23.84
N TYR A 246 -7.17 7.30 23.08
CA TYR A 246 -6.27 6.26 23.58
C TYR A 246 -5.33 6.86 24.64
N PHE A 247 -4.77 8.03 24.38
CA PHE A 247 -3.85 8.71 25.29
C PHE A 247 -4.58 9.40 26.45
N LEU A 248 -5.67 10.09 26.18
CA LEU A 248 -6.44 10.84 27.18
C LEU A 248 -7.94 10.47 27.10
N PRO A 249 -8.32 9.26 27.56
CA PRO A 249 -9.71 8.81 27.50
C PRO A 249 -10.63 9.68 28.36
N PRO A 250 -11.76 10.18 27.81
CA PRO A 250 -12.71 11.02 28.54
C PRO A 250 -13.26 10.37 29.82
N LYS A 251 -13.51 9.07 29.79
CA LYS A 251 -13.99 8.29 30.95
C LYS A 251 -13.06 8.42 32.19
N VAL A 252 -11.76 8.64 31.95
CA VAL A 252 -10.75 8.71 33.03
C VAL A 252 -10.52 10.16 33.46
N TYR A 253 -10.38 11.06 32.50
CA TYR A 253 -9.82 12.38 32.77
C TYR A 253 -10.83 13.52 32.74
N GLU A 254 -11.96 13.41 32.02
CA GLU A 254 -12.84 14.56 31.76
C GLU A 254 -13.51 15.14 33.00
N SER A 255 -13.86 14.30 33.99
CA SER A 255 -14.54 14.76 35.19
C SER A 255 -13.71 15.75 36.02
N GLU A 256 -12.39 15.54 36.08
CA GLU A 256 -11.44 16.33 36.86
C GLU A 256 -10.71 17.38 36.02
N ASN A 257 -10.58 17.16 34.71
CA ASN A 257 -9.78 17.97 33.80
C ASN A 257 -10.62 18.49 32.62
N LYS A 258 -11.68 19.22 32.92
CA LYS A 258 -12.64 19.73 31.89
C LYS A 258 -11.96 20.58 30.80
N ASP A 259 -10.90 21.28 31.16
CA ASP A 259 -10.15 22.13 30.21
C ASP A 259 -9.34 21.35 29.17
N TRP A 260 -9.14 20.06 29.34
CA TRP A 260 -8.45 19.21 28.37
C TRP A 260 -9.34 18.80 27.20
N PHE A 261 -10.65 18.94 27.36
CA PHE A 261 -11.64 18.42 26.45
C PHE A 261 -12.46 19.51 25.78
N SER A 262 -12.89 19.21 24.55
CA SER A 262 -13.79 20.09 23.79
C SER A 262 -15.10 20.33 24.55
N ASN A 263 -15.61 21.56 24.47
CA ASN A 263 -16.96 21.89 24.92
C ASN A 263 -18.07 21.40 23.97
N GLN A 264 -17.70 20.88 22.79
CA GLN A 264 -18.61 20.16 21.89
C GLN A 264 -18.74 18.70 22.33
N ARG A 265 -19.97 18.20 22.29
CA ARG A 265 -20.32 16.85 22.76
C ARG A 265 -20.76 15.97 21.63
N CYS A 266 -20.44 14.69 21.71
CA CYS A 266 -20.99 13.66 20.83
C CYS A 266 -21.66 12.54 21.63
N ASN A 267 -22.54 11.81 20.96
CA ASN A 267 -23.13 10.60 21.49
C ASN A 267 -22.26 9.42 21.06
N PHE A 268 -21.90 8.61 22.00
CA PHE A 268 -21.13 7.40 21.77
C PHE A 268 -21.91 6.19 22.31
N VAL A 269 -21.85 5.08 21.61
CA VAL A 269 -22.39 3.79 22.07
C VAL A 269 -21.20 2.91 22.44
N ASP A 270 -21.12 2.51 23.71
CA ASP A 270 -20.04 1.62 24.15
C ASP A 270 -20.30 0.16 23.74
N ASP A 271 -19.32 -0.71 23.98
CA ASP A 271 -19.39 -2.15 23.66
C ASP A 271 -20.52 -2.91 24.39
N GLN A 272 -21.25 -2.24 25.29
CA GLN A 272 -22.38 -2.74 26.08
C GLN A 272 -23.70 -2.10 25.68
N ASP A 273 -23.75 -1.43 24.50
CA ASP A 273 -24.91 -0.71 23.97
C ASP A 273 -25.41 0.46 24.87
N ASN A 274 -24.55 1.02 25.75
CA ASN A 274 -24.91 2.17 26.52
C ASN A 274 -24.62 3.46 25.74
N TYR A 275 -25.59 4.37 25.74
CA TYR A 275 -25.39 5.71 25.21
C TYR A 275 -24.62 6.58 26.22
N LEU A 276 -23.42 6.97 25.84
CA LEU A 276 -22.57 7.86 26.61
C LEU A 276 -22.46 9.21 25.89
N VAL A 277 -22.47 10.28 26.66
CA VAL A 277 -22.22 11.64 26.15
C VAL A 277 -20.88 12.10 26.70
N HIS A 278 -19.89 12.26 25.82
CA HIS A 278 -18.58 12.78 26.22
C HIS A 278 -18.13 13.90 25.27
N ALA A 279 -16.96 14.49 25.50
CA ALA A 279 -16.38 15.45 24.59
C ALA A 279 -16.13 14.83 23.23
N ALA A 280 -16.37 15.58 22.14
CA ALA A 280 -16.14 15.11 20.79
C ALA A 280 -14.65 15.02 20.46
N GLN A 281 -13.81 15.89 21.04
CA GLN A 281 -12.38 16.00 20.78
C GLN A 281 -11.63 16.45 22.05
N LEU A 282 -10.30 16.47 22.01
CA LEU A 282 -9.51 17.25 22.96
C LEU A 282 -9.63 18.75 22.66
N CYS A 283 -9.32 19.59 23.64
CA CYS A 283 -9.12 21.03 23.47
C CYS A 283 -7.61 21.29 23.30
N TYR A 284 -7.14 21.50 22.11
CA TYR A 284 -5.71 21.69 21.78
C TYR A 284 -5.11 23.02 22.28
N THR A 285 -5.91 23.86 22.93
CA THR A 285 -5.48 25.07 23.63
C THR A 285 -5.70 24.99 25.16
N ALA A 286 -6.23 23.86 25.66
CA ALA A 286 -6.66 23.67 27.02
C ALA A 286 -7.50 24.90 27.54
N HIS A 287 -8.44 25.36 26.72
CA HIS A 287 -9.26 26.58 26.99
C HIS A 287 -8.41 27.82 27.33
N GLY A 288 -7.20 27.94 26.75
CA GLY A 288 -6.28 29.04 27.02
C GLY A 288 -5.50 28.95 28.33
N LYS A 289 -5.35 27.74 28.89
CA LYS A 289 -4.63 27.48 30.16
C LYS A 289 -3.30 26.76 29.85
N PRO A 290 -2.16 27.46 29.73
CA PRO A 290 -0.89 26.86 29.36
C PRO A 290 -0.42 25.74 30.29
N GLU A 291 -0.68 25.84 31.59
CA GLU A 291 -0.32 24.83 32.60
C GLU A 291 -1.08 23.51 32.38
N GLU A 292 -2.35 23.61 31.99
CA GLU A 292 -3.16 22.42 31.69
C GLU A 292 -2.75 21.79 30.35
N LEU A 293 -2.44 22.62 29.35
CA LEU A 293 -1.89 22.16 28.07
C LEU A 293 -0.62 21.37 28.27
N LYS A 294 0.29 21.86 29.09
CA LYS A 294 1.55 21.19 29.41
C LYS A 294 1.34 19.85 30.10
N LYS A 295 0.38 19.75 31.02
CA LYS A 295 0.06 18.45 31.65
C LYS A 295 -0.44 17.41 30.63
N MET A 296 -1.30 17.83 29.70
CA MET A 296 -1.74 16.95 28.61
C MET A 296 -0.55 16.44 27.79
N GLN A 297 0.35 17.34 27.40
CA GLN A 297 1.54 17.00 26.62
C GLN A 297 2.46 16.03 27.38
N GLU A 298 2.70 16.27 28.67
CA GLU A 298 3.53 15.39 29.53
C GLU A 298 2.94 13.98 29.64
N LEU A 299 1.63 13.85 29.87
CA LEU A 299 0.96 12.54 29.98
C LEU A 299 0.99 11.76 28.66
N ILE A 300 0.79 12.43 27.53
CA ILE A 300 0.89 11.79 26.22
C ILE A 300 2.35 11.37 25.97
N ALA A 301 3.32 12.24 26.28
CA ALA A 301 4.72 11.92 26.12
C ALA A 301 5.16 10.73 26.99
N ASP A 302 4.68 10.60 28.25
CA ASP A 302 4.92 9.44 29.11
C ASP A 302 4.49 8.13 28.45
N GLN A 303 3.28 8.15 27.85
CA GLN A 303 2.76 6.97 27.17
C GLN A 303 3.52 6.66 25.87
N ILE A 304 3.92 7.68 25.09
CA ILE A 304 4.75 7.49 23.90
C ILE A 304 6.11 6.89 24.29
N MET A 305 6.73 7.35 25.37
CA MET A 305 7.99 6.75 25.87
C MET A 305 7.83 5.27 26.21
N TYR A 306 6.73 4.90 26.91
CA TYR A 306 6.42 3.50 27.17
C TYR A 306 6.20 2.69 25.89
N LEU A 307 5.43 3.23 24.93
CA LEU A 307 5.22 2.55 23.64
C LEU A 307 6.54 2.34 22.90
N THR A 308 7.39 3.36 22.87
CA THR A 308 8.66 3.38 22.12
C THR A 308 9.72 2.45 22.74
N LEU A 309 9.85 2.44 24.06
CA LEU A 309 10.96 1.75 24.71
C LEU A 309 10.61 0.34 25.20
N GLU A 310 9.35 0.11 25.55
CA GLU A 310 8.94 -1.13 26.20
C GLU A 310 8.00 -1.98 25.37
N LYS A 311 6.88 -1.39 24.89
CA LYS A 311 5.82 -2.17 24.24
C LYS A 311 6.12 -2.51 22.78
N TYR A 312 6.64 -1.54 22.00
CA TYR A 312 6.91 -1.66 20.57
C TYR A 312 8.30 -1.13 20.18
N PRO A 313 9.38 -1.73 20.72
CA PRO A 313 10.73 -1.23 20.51
C PRO A 313 11.24 -1.31 19.05
N ASP A 314 10.53 -2.00 18.18
CA ASP A 314 10.79 -2.14 16.74
C ASP A 314 9.96 -1.17 15.87
N ARG A 315 9.05 -0.39 16.47
CA ARG A 315 8.21 0.57 15.76
C ARG A 315 8.68 1.99 15.99
N ASN A 316 8.35 2.90 15.09
CA ASN A 316 8.84 4.28 15.12
C ASN A 316 7.83 5.35 14.67
N LEU A 317 6.57 4.98 14.41
CA LEU A 317 5.49 5.92 14.15
C LEU A 317 4.45 5.85 15.27
N VAL A 318 4.03 7.01 15.75
CA VAL A 318 2.88 7.15 16.64
C VAL A 318 1.98 8.27 16.14
N THR A 319 0.69 8.00 16.05
CA THR A 319 -0.28 9.04 15.69
C THR A 319 -0.93 9.58 16.97
N VAL A 320 -0.96 10.88 17.12
CA VAL A 320 -1.78 11.62 18.10
C VAL A 320 -2.87 12.33 17.30
N GLY A 321 -3.76 11.53 16.73
CA GLY A 321 -4.79 11.96 15.79
C GLY A 321 -6.14 12.15 16.44
N GLN A 322 -6.85 13.19 16.01
CA GLN A 322 -8.20 13.52 16.48
C GLN A 322 -9.19 12.37 16.21
N GLN A 323 -10.30 12.37 16.93
CA GLN A 323 -11.37 11.39 16.76
C GLN A 323 -12.09 11.56 15.41
N ASP A 324 -12.76 10.51 14.93
CA ASP A 324 -13.53 10.49 13.68
C ASP A 324 -14.85 11.29 13.80
N GLU A 325 -14.69 12.55 14.14
CA GLU A 325 -15.80 13.51 14.33
C GLU A 325 -15.46 14.83 13.64
N ASP A 326 -16.40 15.38 12.86
CA ASP A 326 -16.21 16.65 12.14
C ASP A 326 -16.49 17.88 13.00
N VAL A 327 -16.37 17.74 14.33
CA VAL A 327 -16.54 18.83 15.29
C VAL A 327 -15.24 19.09 16.04
N VAL A 328 -14.99 20.37 16.33
CA VAL A 328 -13.82 20.82 17.07
C VAL A 328 -14.25 21.62 18.30
N CYS A 329 -13.32 21.83 19.22
CA CYS A 329 -13.55 22.71 20.35
C CYS A 329 -13.83 24.15 19.86
N ASN A 330 -14.92 24.76 20.32
CA ASN A 330 -15.29 26.12 19.98
C ASN A 330 -15.13 27.10 21.17
N CYS A 331 -14.23 26.81 22.11
CA CYS A 331 -13.86 27.77 23.14
C CYS A 331 -13.19 29.02 22.56
N ASP A 332 -13.21 30.13 23.31
CA ASP A 332 -12.67 31.41 22.82
C ASP A 332 -11.22 31.29 22.34
N SER A 333 -10.37 30.50 23.00
CA SER A 333 -8.98 30.30 22.62
C SER A 333 -8.83 29.52 21.32
N CYS A 334 -9.59 28.46 21.12
CA CYS A 334 -9.59 27.71 19.87
C CYS A 334 -10.14 28.56 18.72
N MET A 335 -11.23 29.30 18.95
CA MET A 335 -11.80 30.16 17.91
C MET A 335 -10.88 31.34 17.55
N ALA A 336 -10.17 31.92 18.51
CA ALA A 336 -9.15 32.93 18.21
C ALA A 336 -8.01 32.40 17.28
N VAL A 337 -7.63 31.13 17.43
CA VAL A 337 -6.67 30.50 16.55
C VAL A 337 -7.27 30.30 15.15
N VAL A 338 -8.50 29.82 15.06
CA VAL A 338 -9.22 29.64 13.79
C VAL A 338 -9.38 30.98 13.06
N ASP A 339 -9.79 32.04 13.79
CA ASP A 339 -9.94 33.39 13.20
C ASP A 339 -8.62 33.94 12.64
N LYS A 340 -7.50 33.67 13.32
CA LYS A 340 -6.19 34.12 12.90
C LYS A 340 -5.64 33.34 11.70
N TYR A 341 -5.72 32.01 11.75
CA TYR A 341 -5.02 31.14 10.81
C TYR A 341 -5.92 30.39 9.82
N GLY A 342 -7.23 30.47 9.99
CA GLY A 342 -8.21 29.85 9.08
C GLY A 342 -8.44 28.35 9.30
N SER A 343 -7.76 27.74 10.28
CA SER A 343 -7.87 26.30 10.59
C SER A 343 -7.54 26.02 12.04
N ILE A 344 -8.26 25.07 12.65
CA ILE A 344 -7.98 24.57 14.01
C ILE A 344 -6.64 23.80 14.05
N ALA A 345 -6.14 23.33 12.93
CA ALA A 345 -4.83 22.68 12.85
C ALA A 345 -3.70 23.57 13.36
N ALA A 346 -3.87 24.91 13.33
CA ALA A 346 -2.92 25.85 13.92
C ALA A 346 -2.84 25.77 15.47
N ALA A 347 -3.82 25.15 16.14
CA ALA A 347 -3.73 24.81 17.57
C ALA A 347 -3.12 23.41 17.77
N ILE A 348 -3.34 22.48 16.83
CA ILE A 348 -2.81 21.12 16.91
C ILE A 348 -1.29 21.11 16.72
N ILE A 349 -0.77 21.86 15.78
CA ILE A 349 0.67 21.88 15.50
C ILE A 349 1.53 22.21 16.74
N PRO A 350 1.30 23.33 17.47
CA PRO A 350 2.08 23.62 18.68
C PRO A 350 1.84 22.58 19.80
N PHE A 351 0.64 21.99 19.87
CA PHE A 351 0.36 20.93 20.81
C PHE A 351 1.21 19.69 20.55
N ILE A 352 1.32 19.25 19.31
CA ILE A 352 2.13 18.09 18.91
C ILE A 352 3.63 18.40 19.01
N ASN A 353 4.06 19.58 18.56
CA ASN A 353 5.46 20.00 18.71
C ASN A 353 5.90 19.96 20.19
N GLY A 354 5.03 20.42 21.11
CA GLY A 354 5.34 20.37 22.53
C GLY A 354 5.42 18.94 23.11
N ILE A 355 4.65 17.98 22.57
CA ILE A 355 4.81 16.56 22.90
C ILE A 355 6.13 16.05 22.38
N ASP A 356 6.47 16.37 21.15
CA ASP A 356 7.73 15.96 20.52
C ASP A 356 8.96 16.47 21.27
N ASP A 357 8.98 17.75 21.66
CA ASP A 357 10.07 18.34 22.45
C ASP A 357 10.35 17.51 23.74
N ILE A 358 9.27 17.08 24.41
CA ILE A 358 9.39 16.25 25.63
C ILE A 358 9.92 14.85 25.28
N VAL A 359 9.35 14.19 24.27
CA VAL A 359 9.71 12.84 23.85
C VAL A 359 11.18 12.79 23.41
N GLN A 360 11.60 13.68 22.50
CA GLN A 360 12.96 13.69 21.98
C GLN A 360 14.00 13.98 23.05
N SER A 361 13.69 14.92 23.98
CA SER A 361 14.57 15.20 25.11
C SER A 361 14.77 13.96 26.00
N ARG A 362 13.68 13.21 26.27
CA ARG A 362 13.74 11.99 27.09
C ARG A 362 14.41 10.82 26.39
N LEU A 363 14.18 10.63 25.08
CA LEU A 363 14.86 9.60 24.27
C LEU A 363 16.35 9.84 24.22
N LYS A 364 16.78 11.11 24.10
CA LYS A 364 18.19 11.47 24.14
C LYS A 364 18.82 11.15 25.50
N ALA A 365 18.17 11.53 26.60
CA ALA A 365 18.65 11.24 27.95
C ALA A 365 18.74 9.71 28.19
N TYR A 366 17.74 8.95 27.75
CA TYR A 366 17.73 7.49 27.83
C TYR A 366 18.88 6.86 27.04
N ALA A 367 19.12 7.33 25.82
CA ALA A 367 20.19 6.84 24.95
C ALA A 367 21.58 7.11 25.57
N GLU A 368 21.80 8.30 26.16
CA GLU A 368 23.02 8.67 26.88
C GLU A 368 23.25 7.78 28.10
N GLU A 369 22.21 7.56 28.93
CA GLU A 369 22.28 6.71 30.12
C GLU A 369 22.61 5.25 29.80
N HIS A 370 22.10 4.72 28.69
CA HIS A 370 22.25 3.31 28.29
C HIS A 370 23.34 3.09 27.24
N ASN A 371 24.09 4.14 26.86
CA ASN A 371 25.16 4.11 25.86
C ASN A 371 24.70 3.43 24.54
N GLN A 372 23.59 3.88 24.00
CA GLN A 372 23.01 3.37 22.76
C GLN A 372 22.57 4.52 21.83
N PRO A 373 22.34 4.27 20.53
CA PRO A 373 21.81 5.29 19.62
C PRO A 373 20.44 5.79 20.08
N VAL A 374 20.16 7.07 19.81
CA VAL A 374 18.83 7.64 20.03
C VAL A 374 17.83 6.93 19.12
N LYS A 375 16.73 6.44 19.69
CA LYS A 375 15.70 5.78 18.93
C LYS A 375 14.88 6.80 18.15
N GLU A 376 14.76 6.62 16.83
CA GLU A 376 13.87 7.43 16.02
C GLU A 376 12.41 7.18 16.39
N THR A 377 11.67 8.25 16.65
CA THR A 377 10.24 8.21 16.95
C THR A 377 9.57 9.41 16.32
N ASN A 378 8.68 9.18 15.37
CA ASN A 378 7.97 10.23 14.63
C ASN A 378 6.52 10.30 15.12
N ILE A 379 6.02 11.51 15.36
CA ILE A 379 4.68 11.79 15.89
C ILE A 379 3.83 12.42 14.77
N LEU A 380 2.72 11.76 14.44
CA LEU A 380 1.81 12.19 13.39
C LEU A 380 0.52 12.76 13.98
N PHE A 381 -0.07 13.73 13.30
CA PHE A 381 -1.46 14.14 13.47
C PHE A 381 -2.19 14.11 12.14
N LEU A 382 -3.52 14.22 12.12
CA LEU A 382 -4.30 14.01 10.92
C LEU A 382 -4.66 15.31 10.20
N SER A 383 -4.50 15.33 8.89
CA SER A 383 -5.23 16.23 7.98
C SER A 383 -6.50 15.49 7.51
N TYR A 384 -7.60 15.65 8.27
CA TYR A 384 -8.82 14.89 8.04
C TYR A 384 -10.05 15.68 8.54
N GLN A 385 -11.14 15.66 7.82
CA GLN A 385 -12.38 16.37 8.17
C GLN A 385 -12.14 17.85 8.55
N SER A 386 -12.40 18.26 9.79
CA SER A 386 -12.24 19.63 10.28
C SER A 386 -10.80 20.18 10.23
N THR A 387 -9.80 19.30 10.20
CA THR A 387 -8.36 19.64 10.07
C THR A 387 -7.82 19.43 8.67
N ARG A 388 -8.69 19.13 7.70
CA ARG A 388 -8.32 18.83 6.31
C ARG A 388 -7.45 19.90 5.69
N PHE A 389 -7.78 21.17 5.90
CA PHE A 389 -7.06 22.29 5.30
C PHE A 389 -5.96 22.78 6.20
N ALA A 390 -4.78 22.98 5.61
CA ALA A 390 -3.65 23.58 6.28
C ALA A 390 -4.02 25.00 6.78
N PRO A 391 -3.49 25.45 7.91
CA PRO A 391 -3.63 26.85 8.34
C PRO A 391 -2.85 27.79 7.40
N LYS A 392 -3.12 29.09 7.48
CA LYS A 392 -2.26 30.07 6.85
C LYS A 392 -0.83 29.85 7.36
N PHE A 393 0.11 29.75 6.43
CA PHE A 393 1.49 29.48 6.77
C PHE A 393 2.07 30.59 7.66
N ASP A 394 2.76 30.17 8.71
CA ASP A 394 3.54 31.02 9.62
C ASP A 394 4.72 30.18 10.11
N ASP A 395 5.93 30.75 10.15
CA ASP A 395 7.13 30.01 10.58
C ASP A 395 7.02 29.44 11.99
N SER A 396 6.20 30.05 12.87
CA SER A 396 5.93 29.53 14.21
C SER A 396 5.06 28.28 14.25
N LEU A 397 4.49 27.90 13.10
CA LEU A 397 3.69 26.68 12.92
C LEU A 397 4.43 25.59 12.16
N LYS A 398 5.74 25.73 11.90
CA LYS A 398 6.52 24.63 11.33
C LYS A 398 6.55 23.43 12.25
N PHE A 399 6.56 22.26 11.66
CA PHE A 399 6.73 21.02 12.41
C PHE A 399 8.17 20.91 12.92
N ASN A 400 8.33 20.31 14.10
CA ASN A 400 9.62 19.79 14.51
C ASN A 400 10.08 18.67 13.57
N ASP A 401 11.35 18.31 13.59
CA ASP A 401 11.94 17.33 12.65
C ASP A 401 11.26 15.94 12.72
N HIS A 402 10.74 15.56 13.89
CA HIS A 402 10.05 14.28 14.11
C HIS A 402 8.52 14.40 14.08
N VAL A 403 7.99 15.56 13.75
CA VAL A 403 6.54 15.77 13.62
C VAL A 403 6.13 15.73 12.16
N GLY A 404 4.96 15.19 11.88
CA GLY A 404 4.39 15.19 10.55
C GLY A 404 2.88 15.16 10.50
N VAL A 405 2.34 15.48 9.33
CA VAL A 405 0.90 15.41 9.06
C VAL A 405 0.59 14.18 8.21
N LEU A 406 -0.37 13.37 8.66
CA LEU A 406 -0.95 12.27 7.88
C LEU A 406 -2.15 12.80 7.10
N ILE A 407 -2.00 12.95 5.80
CA ILE A 407 -3.05 13.44 4.90
C ILE A 407 -3.99 12.29 4.55
N CYS A 408 -5.19 12.34 5.14
CA CYS A 408 -6.26 11.37 4.91
C CYS A 408 -7.24 11.94 3.87
N SER A 409 -6.93 11.78 2.59
CA SER A 409 -7.68 12.39 1.48
C SER A 409 -8.98 11.64 1.16
N SER A 410 -9.91 11.55 2.12
CA SER A 410 -11.17 10.80 2.01
C SER A 410 -12.17 11.37 0.98
N LYS A 411 -11.93 12.55 0.44
CA LYS A 411 -12.78 13.19 -0.58
C LYS A 411 -12.20 13.10 -1.98
N THR A 412 -10.94 12.70 -2.11
CA THR A 412 -10.25 12.56 -3.40
C THR A 412 -10.90 11.47 -4.25
N ARG A 413 -10.99 11.72 -5.53
CA ARG A 413 -11.51 10.77 -6.52
C ARG A 413 -10.36 9.99 -7.12
N TYR A 414 -9.99 8.88 -6.50
CA TYR A 414 -8.80 8.09 -6.82
C TYR A 414 -8.85 7.36 -8.18
N SER A 415 -10.00 7.35 -8.86
CA SER A 415 -10.09 6.93 -10.27
C SER A 415 -9.62 8.02 -11.25
N TYR A 416 -9.30 9.20 -10.75
CA TYR A 416 -8.66 10.32 -11.42
C TYR A 416 -7.31 10.60 -10.75
N THR A 417 -6.47 11.38 -11.41
CA THR A 417 -5.22 11.83 -10.82
C THR A 417 -5.41 13.10 -9.97
N PHE A 418 -4.45 13.42 -9.11
CA PHE A 418 -4.46 14.72 -8.42
C PHE A 418 -4.26 15.90 -9.37
N TRP A 419 -3.81 15.65 -10.61
CA TRP A 419 -3.63 16.67 -11.64
C TRP A 419 -4.94 17.03 -12.36
N ASP A 420 -5.96 16.19 -12.26
CA ASP A 420 -7.28 16.42 -12.88
C ASP A 420 -8.05 17.51 -12.11
N ASP A 421 -8.79 18.37 -12.85
CA ASP A 421 -9.56 19.48 -12.27
C ASP A 421 -10.55 19.04 -11.19
N ILE A 422 -11.04 17.80 -11.26
CA ILE A 422 -11.98 17.25 -10.28
C ILE A 422 -11.36 17.09 -8.89
N ASN A 423 -10.05 16.97 -8.80
CA ASN A 423 -9.28 16.82 -7.58
C ASN A 423 -8.52 18.10 -7.17
N VAL A 424 -8.79 19.24 -7.82
CA VAL A 424 -8.05 20.50 -7.58
C VAL A 424 -8.02 20.90 -6.12
N VAL A 425 -9.12 20.72 -5.38
CA VAL A 425 -9.21 21.07 -3.96
C VAL A 425 -8.32 20.16 -3.11
N ASP A 426 -8.26 18.87 -3.43
CA ASP A 426 -7.40 17.90 -2.71
C ASP A 426 -5.92 18.09 -3.05
N LYS A 427 -5.64 18.45 -4.29
CA LYS A 427 -4.30 18.85 -4.74
C LYS A 427 -3.80 20.06 -3.93
N GLU A 428 -4.57 21.16 -3.94
CA GLU A 428 -4.23 22.38 -3.21
C GLU A 428 -4.09 22.12 -1.69
N GLN A 429 -4.98 21.32 -1.11
CA GLN A 429 -4.89 20.89 0.28
C GLN A 429 -3.53 20.26 0.59
N THR A 430 -3.11 19.31 -0.22
CA THR A 430 -1.83 18.60 -0.06
C THR A 430 -0.64 19.54 -0.22
N GLU A 431 -0.64 20.36 -1.27
CA GLU A 431 0.42 21.32 -1.55
C GLU A 431 0.56 22.38 -0.44
N ASN A 432 -0.55 22.77 0.18
CA ASN A 432 -0.55 23.74 1.28
C ASN A 432 0.03 23.19 2.58
N TRP A 433 0.08 21.87 2.78
CA TRP A 433 0.72 21.26 3.95
C TRP A 433 2.24 21.15 3.80
N GLN A 434 2.76 21.07 2.59
CA GLN A 434 4.19 20.86 2.31
C GLN A 434 5.15 21.85 3.02
N PRO A 435 4.85 23.17 3.10
CA PRO A 435 5.75 24.12 3.73
C PRO A 435 5.95 23.94 5.25
N PHE A 436 5.06 23.18 5.90
CA PHE A 436 5.11 22.99 7.36
C PHE A 436 6.13 21.95 7.80
N GLY A 437 6.42 20.92 6.96
CA GLY A 437 7.37 19.86 7.28
C GLY A 437 7.04 18.51 6.66
N ASN A 438 7.21 17.44 7.43
CA ASN A 438 7.03 16.07 6.96
C ASN A 438 5.57 15.74 6.63
N VAL A 439 5.36 15.10 5.48
CA VAL A 439 4.04 14.70 4.99
C VAL A 439 3.98 13.19 4.83
N TYR A 440 2.87 12.61 5.26
CA TYR A 440 2.54 11.21 5.22
C TYR A 440 1.18 11.04 4.55
N TYR A 441 0.98 9.96 3.75
CA TYR A 441 -0.25 9.81 2.96
C TYR A 441 -1.03 8.57 3.34
N PHE A 442 -2.33 8.75 3.57
CA PHE A 442 -3.32 7.70 3.72
C PHE A 442 -4.32 7.80 2.56
N TYR A 443 -4.23 6.88 1.61
CA TYR A 443 -5.11 6.84 0.44
C TYR A 443 -6.26 5.85 0.61
N TYR A 444 -7.38 6.13 -0.04
CA TYR A 444 -8.60 5.33 0.01
C TYR A 444 -8.81 4.67 -1.35
N GLU A 445 -8.13 3.57 -1.61
CA GLU A 445 -8.12 2.90 -2.91
C GLU A 445 -8.97 1.64 -2.92
N ILE A 446 -9.97 1.57 -2.06
CA ILE A 446 -10.92 0.48 -1.95
C ILE A 446 -12.35 0.96 -2.05
N ASN A 447 -13.24 0.05 -2.44
CA ASN A 447 -14.67 0.24 -2.32
C ASN A 447 -15.16 -0.26 -0.95
N SER A 448 -15.27 0.63 0.02
CA SER A 448 -15.68 0.29 1.38
C SER A 448 -17.10 -0.24 1.49
N ASN A 449 -17.99 0.16 0.58
CA ASN A 449 -19.39 -0.25 0.57
C ASN A 449 -19.62 -1.62 -0.07
N ASN A 450 -18.65 -2.12 -0.84
CA ASN A 450 -18.74 -3.46 -1.42
C ASN A 450 -17.36 -3.97 -1.84
N TYR A 451 -16.90 -5.02 -1.19
CA TYR A 451 -15.57 -5.57 -1.43
C TYR A 451 -15.42 -6.37 -2.73
N PHE A 452 -16.53 -6.71 -3.41
CA PHE A 452 -16.46 -7.40 -4.71
C PHE A 452 -16.35 -6.44 -5.89
N VAL A 453 -17.00 -5.27 -5.80
CA VAL A 453 -16.97 -4.30 -6.89
C VAL A 453 -15.65 -3.52 -6.84
N PRO A 454 -14.85 -3.57 -7.90
CA PRO A 454 -13.54 -2.94 -7.90
C PRO A 454 -13.61 -1.42 -7.75
N CYS A 455 -12.63 -0.86 -7.07
CA CYS A 455 -12.29 0.55 -7.13
C CYS A 455 -11.22 0.72 -8.22
N ASN A 456 -11.59 1.35 -9.36
CA ASN A 456 -10.68 1.46 -10.50
C ASN A 456 -9.65 2.57 -10.31
N THR A 457 -8.61 2.26 -9.54
CA THR A 457 -7.47 3.17 -9.30
C THR A 457 -6.20 2.69 -10.01
N PHE A 458 -6.27 1.58 -10.77
CA PHE A 458 -5.10 0.85 -11.27
C PHE A 458 -4.15 1.70 -12.13
N ARG A 459 -4.65 2.60 -12.96
CA ARG A 459 -3.81 3.49 -13.78
C ARG A 459 -3.54 4.82 -13.08
N ALA A 460 -4.55 5.39 -12.46
CA ALA A 460 -4.44 6.68 -11.78
C ALA A 460 -3.43 6.63 -10.60
N CYS A 461 -3.26 5.48 -9.95
CA CYS A 461 -2.34 5.34 -8.82
C CYS A 461 -0.90 5.71 -9.19
N VAL A 462 -0.46 5.48 -10.43
CA VAL A 462 0.90 5.83 -10.90
C VAL A 462 1.17 7.33 -10.71
N GLU A 463 0.29 8.16 -11.24
CA GLU A 463 0.42 9.61 -11.10
C GLU A 463 0.12 10.10 -9.68
N ASN A 464 -0.81 9.45 -8.99
CA ASN A 464 -1.12 9.80 -7.60
C ASN A 464 0.06 9.55 -6.64
N TYR A 465 0.84 8.48 -6.86
CA TYR A 465 2.04 8.21 -6.06
C TYR A 465 3.19 9.14 -6.43
N ARG A 466 3.34 9.50 -7.70
CA ARG A 466 4.27 10.56 -8.12
C ARG A 466 3.94 11.89 -7.48
N PHE A 467 2.66 12.25 -7.46
CA PHE A 467 2.19 13.46 -6.77
C PHE A 467 2.56 13.45 -5.29
N ALA A 468 2.31 12.34 -4.60
CA ALA A 468 2.70 12.19 -3.19
C ALA A 468 4.22 12.34 -2.99
N LYS A 469 5.03 11.76 -3.88
CA LYS A 469 6.50 11.89 -3.81
C LYS A 469 6.99 13.32 -4.09
N ILE A 470 6.43 13.98 -5.09
CA ILE A 470 6.74 15.39 -5.40
C ILE A 470 6.44 16.30 -4.20
N ASN A 471 5.40 15.95 -3.43
CA ASN A 471 4.99 16.68 -2.24
C ASN A 471 5.60 16.12 -0.94
N ASN A 472 6.83 15.63 -0.99
CA ASN A 472 7.65 15.20 0.15
C ASN A 472 7.06 14.06 0.98
N GLY A 473 6.30 13.17 0.37
CA GLY A 473 5.74 12.00 1.06
C GLY A 473 6.81 11.09 1.64
N ARG A 474 6.70 10.78 2.93
CA ARG A 474 7.56 9.81 3.63
C ARG A 474 6.89 8.46 3.84
N LEU A 475 5.56 8.43 3.94
CA LEU A 475 4.78 7.21 4.08
C LEU A 475 3.72 7.18 2.99
N MET A 476 3.56 6.00 2.39
CA MET A 476 2.37 5.61 1.65
C MET A 476 1.66 4.49 2.39
N THR A 477 0.41 4.73 2.72
CA THR A 477 -0.50 3.69 3.14
C THR A 477 -1.79 3.77 2.32
N SER A 478 -2.33 2.63 1.95
CA SER A 478 -3.60 2.54 1.24
C SER A 478 -4.58 1.69 2.03
N MET A 479 -5.77 2.24 2.23
CA MET A 479 -6.85 1.49 2.85
C MET A 479 -7.24 0.33 1.94
N GLY A 480 -7.15 -0.88 2.46
CA GLY A 480 -7.53 -2.12 1.79
C GLY A 480 -8.78 -2.76 2.38
N ASN A 481 -9.08 -3.99 1.97
CA ASN A 481 -10.20 -4.80 2.48
C ASN A 481 -9.84 -5.48 3.83
N TRP A 482 -9.65 -4.68 4.85
CA TRP A 482 -9.12 -5.10 6.15
C TRP A 482 -10.07 -5.99 7.00
N LYS A 483 -11.32 -6.18 6.57
CA LYS A 483 -12.31 -7.03 7.27
C LYS A 483 -12.34 -8.48 6.80
N THR A 484 -11.78 -8.80 5.66
CA THR A 484 -11.81 -10.15 5.08
C THR A 484 -10.49 -10.46 4.36
N PRO A 485 -9.94 -11.69 4.48
CA PRO A 485 -8.58 -12.00 4.03
C PRO A 485 -8.40 -11.90 2.52
N TYR A 486 -9.43 -12.19 1.75
CA TYR A 486 -9.38 -12.14 0.29
C TYR A 486 -10.62 -11.42 -0.25
N THR A 487 -10.49 -10.80 -1.40
CA THR A 487 -11.62 -10.31 -2.19
C THR A 487 -11.31 -10.53 -3.67
N SER A 488 -12.34 -10.53 -4.50
CA SER A 488 -12.18 -10.39 -5.93
C SER A 488 -11.68 -8.97 -6.30
N SER A 489 -11.78 -8.58 -7.55
CA SER A 489 -11.45 -7.23 -7.99
C SER A 489 -9.98 -6.94 -8.19
N PHE A 490 -9.21 -7.97 -8.53
CA PHE A 490 -7.77 -7.88 -8.82
C PHE A 490 -6.97 -7.25 -7.67
N THR A 491 -7.37 -7.57 -6.43
CA THR A 491 -6.70 -7.03 -5.23
C THR A 491 -5.22 -7.41 -5.19
N ALA A 492 -4.85 -8.63 -5.60
CA ALA A 492 -3.45 -9.03 -5.68
C ALA A 492 -2.64 -8.15 -6.65
N PHE A 493 -3.21 -7.80 -7.81
CA PHE A 493 -2.56 -6.88 -8.74
C PHE A 493 -2.39 -5.48 -8.14
N LYS A 494 -3.39 -4.98 -7.41
CA LYS A 494 -3.28 -3.69 -6.71
C LYS A 494 -2.16 -3.71 -5.68
N SER A 495 -2.08 -4.73 -4.83
CA SER A 495 -0.97 -4.88 -3.87
C SER A 495 0.39 -5.00 -4.56
N TYR A 496 0.46 -5.71 -5.69
CA TYR A 496 1.69 -5.77 -6.49
C TYR A 496 2.12 -4.39 -6.99
N LEU A 497 1.20 -3.61 -7.58
CA LEU A 497 1.47 -2.22 -8.00
C LEU A 497 1.97 -1.36 -6.83
N ASN A 498 1.28 -1.42 -5.68
CA ASN A 498 1.65 -0.68 -4.49
C ASN A 498 3.08 -1.03 -4.05
N SER A 499 3.41 -2.32 -3.99
CA SER A 499 4.74 -2.77 -3.56
C SER A 499 5.87 -2.25 -4.46
N ARG A 500 5.62 -2.12 -5.77
CA ARG A 500 6.60 -1.66 -6.75
C ARG A 500 6.66 -0.14 -6.84
N LEU A 501 5.51 0.50 -7.01
CA LEU A 501 5.42 1.95 -7.20
C LEU A 501 5.74 2.74 -5.92
N TRP A 502 5.51 2.19 -4.73
CA TRP A 502 5.94 2.85 -3.49
C TRP A 502 7.44 2.68 -3.23
N PHE A 503 8.07 1.70 -3.85
CA PHE A 503 9.53 1.59 -3.86
C PHE A 503 10.15 2.56 -4.86
N ASN A 504 9.64 2.61 -6.10
CA ASN A 504 10.08 3.53 -7.14
C ASN A 504 8.88 3.95 -8.01
N VAL A 505 8.42 5.20 -7.84
CA VAL A 505 7.27 5.76 -8.56
C VAL A 505 7.49 5.88 -10.08
N ASN A 506 8.71 5.69 -10.56
CA ASN A 506 9.05 5.74 -11.97
C ASN A 506 9.06 4.37 -12.65
N TYR A 507 8.74 3.29 -11.96
CA TYR A 507 8.55 1.99 -12.62
C TYR A 507 7.45 2.08 -13.69
N ASP A 508 7.69 1.35 -14.78
CA ASP A 508 6.75 1.33 -15.90
C ASP A 508 5.52 0.49 -15.58
N TYR A 509 4.35 1.11 -15.61
CA TYR A 509 3.08 0.45 -15.34
C TYR A 509 2.82 -0.71 -16.31
N VAL A 510 3.15 -0.54 -17.60
CA VAL A 510 2.88 -1.56 -18.63
C VAL A 510 3.74 -2.80 -18.40
N ASP A 511 5.00 -2.60 -18.00
CA ASP A 511 5.90 -3.71 -17.67
C ASP A 511 5.43 -4.44 -16.39
N LEU A 512 4.96 -3.69 -15.38
CA LEU A 512 4.40 -4.28 -14.17
C LEU A 512 3.12 -5.06 -14.46
N GLU A 513 2.19 -4.47 -15.22
CA GLU A 513 0.94 -5.13 -15.63
C GLU A 513 1.23 -6.39 -16.44
N LYS A 514 2.11 -6.30 -17.43
CA LYS A 514 2.52 -7.45 -18.24
C LYS A 514 3.14 -8.55 -17.37
N THR A 515 4.08 -8.21 -16.51
CA THR A 515 4.73 -9.17 -15.61
C THR A 515 3.72 -9.89 -14.74
N PHE A 516 2.76 -9.16 -14.17
CA PHE A 516 1.74 -9.75 -13.32
C PHE A 516 0.84 -10.72 -14.10
N PHE A 517 0.21 -10.27 -15.18
CA PHE A 517 -0.75 -11.09 -15.91
C PHE A 517 -0.12 -12.26 -16.68
N ASP A 518 1.12 -12.15 -17.12
CA ASP A 518 1.84 -13.25 -17.78
C ASP A 518 2.20 -14.38 -16.79
N ASN A 519 2.27 -14.10 -15.50
CA ASN A 519 2.77 -15.07 -14.51
C ASN A 519 1.74 -15.46 -13.44
N TYR A 520 0.95 -14.53 -12.89
CA TYR A 520 0.10 -14.79 -11.73
C TYR A 520 -1.01 -15.81 -11.97
N TYR A 521 -1.60 -15.80 -13.16
CA TYR A 521 -2.67 -16.72 -13.56
C TYR A 521 -2.16 -17.85 -14.50
N GLY A 522 -0.84 -18.01 -14.64
CA GLY A 522 -0.25 -18.95 -15.56
C GLY A 522 -0.79 -18.77 -16.99
N ASP A 523 -0.99 -19.88 -17.73
CA ASP A 523 -1.54 -19.82 -19.10
C ASP A 523 -2.95 -19.23 -19.19
N GLY A 524 -3.67 -19.12 -18.07
CA GLY A 524 -4.97 -18.44 -17.98
C GLY A 524 -4.86 -16.91 -18.05
N GLY A 525 -3.66 -16.35 -17.84
CA GLY A 525 -3.41 -14.91 -17.76
C GLY A 525 -3.92 -14.13 -18.96
N VAL A 526 -3.80 -14.68 -20.18
CA VAL A 526 -4.33 -14.04 -21.41
C VAL A 526 -5.84 -13.75 -21.35
N TYR A 527 -6.62 -14.58 -20.68
CA TYR A 527 -8.07 -14.35 -20.51
C TYR A 527 -8.37 -13.47 -19.30
N MET A 528 -7.61 -13.61 -18.23
CA MET A 528 -7.74 -12.74 -17.06
C MET A 528 -7.40 -11.29 -17.41
N LYS A 529 -6.38 -11.07 -18.26
CA LYS A 529 -6.04 -9.75 -18.81
C LYS A 529 -7.19 -9.16 -19.65
N LYS A 530 -7.86 -9.97 -20.49
CA LYS A 530 -9.02 -9.51 -21.24
C LYS A 530 -10.19 -9.10 -20.33
N PHE A 531 -10.42 -9.87 -19.26
CA PHE A 531 -11.42 -9.50 -18.27
C PHE A 531 -11.05 -8.17 -17.62
N PHE A 532 -9.82 -8.04 -17.13
CA PHE A 532 -9.31 -6.83 -16.50
C PHE A 532 -9.43 -5.61 -17.43
N ASP A 533 -8.98 -5.72 -18.67
CA ASP A 533 -9.02 -4.62 -19.65
C ASP A 533 -10.44 -4.17 -19.98
N GLU A 534 -11.36 -5.10 -20.22
CA GLU A 534 -12.76 -4.75 -20.47
C GLU A 534 -13.42 -4.14 -19.24
N MET A 535 -13.12 -4.65 -18.05
CA MET A 535 -13.67 -4.14 -16.79
C MET A 535 -13.18 -2.71 -16.53
N THR A 536 -11.88 -2.48 -16.56
CA THR A 536 -11.32 -1.15 -16.31
C THR A 536 -11.72 -0.14 -17.35
N SER A 537 -11.71 -0.51 -18.63
CA SER A 537 -12.18 0.36 -19.72
C SER A 537 -13.67 0.70 -19.60
N TYR A 538 -14.50 -0.24 -19.15
CA TYR A 538 -15.90 0.03 -18.90
C TYR A 538 -16.10 0.97 -17.71
N MET A 539 -15.34 0.78 -16.65
CA MET A 539 -15.39 1.67 -15.48
C MET A 539 -14.92 3.08 -15.82
N ASP A 540 -13.87 3.22 -16.64
CA ASP A 540 -13.42 4.52 -17.15
C ASP A 540 -14.49 5.20 -18.00
N TYR A 541 -15.14 4.46 -18.89
CA TYR A 541 -16.28 4.97 -19.67
C TYR A 541 -17.42 5.45 -18.77
N MET A 542 -17.78 4.69 -17.73
CA MET A 542 -18.82 5.08 -16.79
C MET A 542 -18.44 6.33 -15.99
N ARG A 543 -17.19 6.41 -15.54
CA ARG A 543 -16.62 7.58 -14.87
C ARG A 543 -16.74 8.84 -15.76
N ASP A 544 -16.29 8.73 -17.02
CA ASP A 544 -16.19 9.86 -17.95
C ASP A 544 -17.54 10.24 -18.58
N SER A 545 -18.56 9.38 -18.44
CA SER A 545 -19.91 9.68 -18.92
C SER A 545 -20.65 10.80 -18.14
N GLY A 546 -19.99 11.39 -17.14
CA GLY A 546 -20.56 12.43 -16.28
C GLY A 546 -21.60 11.92 -15.29
N ASN A 547 -21.67 10.60 -15.08
CA ASN A 547 -22.55 10.01 -14.09
C ASN A 547 -21.94 10.20 -12.70
N ALA A 548 -22.51 11.08 -11.89
CA ALA A 548 -22.05 11.43 -10.57
C ALA A 548 -21.88 10.20 -9.64
N ASP A 549 -22.63 9.12 -9.91
CA ASP A 549 -22.58 7.90 -9.10
C ASP A 549 -21.24 7.14 -9.18
N PHE A 550 -20.41 7.39 -10.21
CA PHE A 550 -19.10 6.74 -10.39
C PHE A 550 -17.91 7.63 -10.01
N ASN A 551 -18.15 8.78 -9.47
CA ASN A 551 -17.15 9.80 -9.20
C ASN A 551 -16.58 9.78 -7.77
N GLY A 552 -16.95 8.82 -6.91
CA GLY A 552 -16.61 8.86 -5.50
C GLY A 552 -15.36 8.05 -5.11
N VAL A 553 -14.79 8.40 -3.97
CA VAL A 553 -13.83 7.58 -3.21
C VAL A 553 -14.49 6.27 -2.79
N VAL A 554 -15.76 6.37 -2.42
CA VAL A 554 -16.63 5.25 -2.13
C VAL A 554 -17.61 5.16 -3.28
N VAL A 555 -17.49 4.09 -4.08
CA VAL A 555 -18.46 3.83 -5.13
C VAL A 555 -19.82 3.70 -4.45
N ASN A 556 -20.75 4.58 -4.81
CA ASN A 556 -22.06 4.64 -4.17
C ASN A 556 -22.80 3.32 -4.39
N GLU A 557 -23.52 2.83 -3.39
CA GLU A 557 -24.34 1.61 -3.47
C GLU A 557 -25.33 1.62 -4.66
N PHE A 558 -25.76 2.80 -5.12
CA PHE A 558 -26.59 2.96 -6.30
C PHE A 558 -25.91 2.52 -7.60
N THR A 559 -24.59 2.37 -7.62
CA THR A 559 -23.84 1.94 -8.80
C THR A 559 -23.78 0.42 -8.95
N TYR A 560 -24.19 -0.36 -7.94
CA TYR A 560 -24.16 -1.84 -8.00
C TYR A 560 -25.39 -2.46 -8.64
N THR A 561 -26.25 -1.68 -9.26
CA THR A 561 -27.53 -2.13 -9.81
C THR A 561 -27.39 -2.74 -11.21
N ALA A 562 -28.40 -3.52 -11.60
CA ALA A 562 -28.52 -4.05 -12.97
C ALA A 562 -28.47 -3.00 -14.08
N LYS A 563 -28.75 -1.72 -13.75
CA LYS A 563 -28.69 -0.59 -14.68
C LYS A 563 -27.26 -0.37 -15.20
N TYR A 564 -26.27 -0.41 -14.31
CA TYR A 564 -24.87 -0.11 -14.65
C TYR A 564 -24.04 -1.32 -15.04
N TRP A 565 -24.49 -2.52 -14.71
CA TRP A 565 -23.76 -3.77 -14.96
C TRP A 565 -24.57 -4.69 -15.90
N PRO A 566 -24.50 -4.52 -17.23
CA PRO A 566 -25.27 -5.31 -18.17
C PRO A 566 -24.94 -6.81 -18.04
N ILE A 567 -25.97 -7.66 -17.92
CA ILE A 567 -25.79 -9.09 -17.69
C ILE A 567 -24.92 -9.79 -18.74
N LYS A 568 -25.02 -9.39 -20.02
CA LYS A 568 -24.22 -10.00 -21.10
C LYS A 568 -22.73 -9.71 -20.93
N MET A 569 -22.37 -8.56 -20.37
CA MET A 569 -21.00 -8.20 -20.07
C MET A 569 -20.48 -9.06 -18.90
N LEU A 570 -21.24 -9.16 -17.83
CA LEU A 570 -20.89 -9.99 -16.68
C LEU A 570 -20.74 -11.48 -17.05
N GLN A 571 -21.64 -12.00 -17.90
CA GLN A 571 -21.55 -13.36 -18.44
C GLN A 571 -20.30 -13.53 -19.32
N ARG A 572 -19.91 -12.54 -20.09
CA ARG A 572 -18.67 -12.59 -20.88
C ARG A 572 -17.43 -12.62 -19.99
N TRP A 573 -17.39 -11.87 -18.91
CA TRP A 573 -16.29 -11.91 -17.95
C TRP A 573 -16.19 -13.26 -17.24
N ASN A 574 -17.32 -13.85 -16.81
CA ASN A 574 -17.33 -15.23 -16.33
C ASN A 574 -16.80 -16.22 -17.38
N ASN A 575 -17.19 -16.05 -18.65
CA ASN A 575 -16.65 -16.90 -19.72
C ASN A 575 -15.15 -16.73 -19.93
N TYR A 576 -14.57 -15.55 -19.72
CA TYR A 576 -13.11 -15.39 -19.71
C TYR A 576 -12.47 -16.19 -18.57
N CYS A 577 -13.05 -16.18 -17.38
CA CYS A 577 -12.58 -17.01 -16.26
C CYS A 577 -12.69 -18.51 -16.60
N ASP A 578 -13.80 -18.97 -17.20
CA ASP A 578 -13.97 -20.37 -17.63
C ASP A 578 -12.91 -20.77 -18.66
N LEU A 579 -12.60 -19.90 -19.63
CA LEU A 579 -11.54 -20.10 -20.60
C LEU A 579 -10.15 -20.14 -19.95
N ALA A 580 -9.92 -19.30 -18.94
CA ALA A 580 -8.68 -19.30 -18.16
C ALA A 580 -8.53 -20.62 -17.38
N LEU A 581 -9.59 -21.06 -16.68
CA LEU A 581 -9.61 -22.35 -15.98
C LEU A 581 -9.31 -23.52 -16.92
N LYS A 582 -9.91 -23.51 -18.11
CA LYS A 582 -9.65 -24.54 -19.13
C LYS A 582 -8.17 -24.52 -19.61
N LYS A 583 -7.55 -23.38 -19.68
CA LYS A 583 -6.13 -23.27 -20.11
C LYS A 583 -5.17 -23.88 -19.06
N ILE A 584 -5.48 -23.73 -17.79
CA ILE A 584 -4.62 -24.26 -16.72
C ILE A 584 -4.86 -25.75 -16.44
N GLU A 585 -5.87 -26.40 -17.02
CA GLU A 585 -6.17 -27.83 -16.76
C GLU A 585 -4.97 -28.75 -16.96
N LYS A 586 -4.08 -28.45 -17.90
CA LYS A 586 -2.86 -29.22 -18.14
C LYS A 586 -1.92 -29.27 -16.94
N THR A 587 -1.96 -28.26 -16.04
CA THR A 587 -1.12 -28.22 -14.84
C THR A 587 -1.53 -29.24 -13.78
N LYS A 588 -2.73 -29.84 -13.88
CA LYS A 588 -3.14 -30.99 -13.04
C LYS A 588 -2.14 -32.16 -13.12
N ALA A 589 -1.49 -32.31 -14.27
CA ALA A 589 -0.52 -33.41 -14.47
C ALA A 589 0.79 -33.21 -13.67
N LEU A 590 1.07 -32.01 -13.18
CA LEU A 590 2.24 -31.71 -12.34
C LEU A 590 2.11 -32.31 -10.94
N ASN A 591 0.90 -32.40 -10.42
CA ASN A 591 0.55 -32.92 -9.08
C ASN A 591 1.42 -32.32 -7.95
N ASP A 592 1.68 -31.02 -8.03
CA ASP A 592 2.54 -30.25 -7.13
C ASP A 592 1.81 -29.06 -6.46
N GLY A 593 0.49 -28.96 -6.59
CA GLY A 593 -0.35 -27.86 -6.06
C GLY A 593 -0.48 -26.66 -7.01
N THR A 594 0.23 -26.65 -8.14
CA THR A 594 0.19 -25.55 -9.11
C THR A 594 -1.22 -25.33 -9.66
N TYR A 595 -1.95 -26.41 -9.99
CA TYR A 595 -3.30 -26.29 -10.51
C TYR A 595 -4.23 -25.64 -9.50
N GLU A 596 -4.22 -26.09 -8.27
CA GLU A 596 -5.09 -25.61 -7.18
C GLU A 596 -4.83 -24.12 -6.93
N ALA A 597 -3.58 -23.70 -6.88
CA ALA A 597 -3.20 -22.30 -6.70
C ALA A 597 -3.70 -21.42 -7.84
N LEU A 598 -3.51 -21.83 -9.10
CA LEU A 598 -3.99 -21.08 -10.27
C LEU A 598 -5.51 -21.08 -10.37
N HIS A 599 -6.15 -22.21 -10.05
CA HIS A 599 -7.60 -22.36 -10.02
C HIS A 599 -8.21 -21.37 -9.04
N ASP A 600 -7.70 -21.32 -7.82
CA ASP A 600 -8.25 -20.48 -6.75
C ASP A 600 -8.12 -18.99 -7.07
N ARG A 601 -6.99 -18.57 -7.66
CA ARG A 601 -6.81 -17.19 -8.12
C ARG A 601 -7.83 -16.78 -9.17
N ILE A 602 -8.10 -17.66 -10.16
CA ILE A 602 -9.11 -17.40 -11.19
C ILE A 602 -10.52 -17.45 -10.60
N LEU A 603 -10.81 -18.45 -9.75
CA LEU A 603 -12.12 -18.61 -9.12
C LEU A 603 -12.49 -17.38 -8.27
N LEU A 604 -11.52 -16.85 -7.53
CA LEU A 604 -11.71 -15.65 -6.71
C LEU A 604 -12.23 -14.46 -7.55
N GLU A 605 -11.68 -14.24 -8.75
CA GLU A 605 -12.09 -13.14 -9.61
C GLU A 605 -13.49 -13.35 -10.21
N THR A 606 -14.00 -14.58 -10.28
CA THR A 606 -15.39 -14.84 -10.71
C THR A 606 -16.41 -14.28 -9.74
N LEU A 607 -16.02 -14.07 -8.48
CA LEU A 607 -16.98 -13.67 -7.44
C LEU A 607 -17.62 -12.31 -7.74
N PHE A 608 -16.88 -11.36 -8.30
CA PHE A 608 -17.45 -10.06 -8.65
C PHE A 608 -18.61 -10.16 -9.66
N PRO A 609 -18.43 -10.65 -10.89
CA PRO A 609 -19.53 -10.72 -11.84
C PRO A 609 -20.68 -11.63 -11.36
N ARG A 610 -20.38 -12.72 -10.66
CA ARG A 610 -21.39 -13.63 -10.09
C ARG A 610 -22.20 -12.98 -8.97
N TYR A 611 -21.56 -12.19 -8.11
CA TYR A 611 -22.24 -11.41 -7.07
C TYR A 611 -23.29 -10.48 -7.68
N ILE A 612 -22.92 -9.68 -8.68
CA ILE A 612 -23.83 -8.76 -9.35
C ILE A 612 -24.98 -9.50 -10.04
N ILE A 613 -24.70 -10.63 -10.69
CA ILE A 613 -25.74 -11.46 -11.34
C ILE A 613 -26.71 -12.00 -10.28
N CYS A 614 -26.22 -12.62 -9.22
CA CYS A 614 -27.03 -13.26 -8.17
C CYS A 614 -27.88 -12.27 -7.37
N LYS A 615 -27.38 -11.06 -7.18
CA LYS A 615 -28.05 -10.02 -6.38
C LYS A 615 -29.01 -9.17 -7.22
N TYR A 616 -28.61 -8.72 -8.40
CA TYR A 616 -29.32 -7.69 -9.16
C TYR A 616 -29.95 -8.18 -10.47
N HIS A 617 -29.57 -9.34 -10.98
CA HIS A 617 -30.16 -9.95 -12.17
C HIS A 617 -30.98 -11.22 -11.91
N ALA A 618 -31.30 -11.53 -10.66
CA ALA A 618 -32.00 -12.76 -10.27
C ALA A 618 -33.30 -12.99 -11.07
N ALA A 619 -34.06 -11.93 -11.36
CA ALA A 619 -35.32 -12.02 -12.11
C ALA A 619 -35.17 -12.48 -13.58
N LYS A 620 -33.94 -12.62 -14.09
CA LYS A 620 -33.67 -13.14 -15.43
C LYS A 620 -33.49 -14.64 -15.52
N PHE A 621 -33.56 -15.33 -14.39
CA PHE A 621 -33.36 -16.76 -14.25
C PHE A 621 -34.60 -17.42 -13.63
N SER A 622 -34.78 -18.70 -13.85
CA SER A 622 -35.76 -19.49 -13.09
C SER A 622 -35.35 -19.57 -11.60
N GLU A 623 -36.32 -19.85 -10.73
CA GLU A 623 -36.07 -20.02 -9.29
C GLU A 623 -35.01 -21.11 -9.00
N THR A 624 -35.03 -22.20 -9.74
CA THR A 624 -34.03 -23.27 -9.59
C THR A 624 -32.64 -22.85 -10.03
N GLU A 625 -32.51 -22.16 -11.15
CA GLU A 625 -31.23 -21.68 -11.67
C GLU A 625 -30.59 -20.69 -10.70
N ILE A 626 -31.37 -19.66 -10.28
CA ILE A 626 -30.80 -18.64 -9.37
C ILE A 626 -30.48 -19.22 -7.99
N ALA A 627 -31.27 -20.16 -7.49
CA ALA A 627 -30.96 -20.85 -6.24
C ALA A 627 -29.64 -21.64 -6.32
N SER A 628 -29.41 -22.35 -7.43
CA SER A 628 -28.17 -23.06 -7.70
C SER A 628 -26.97 -22.12 -7.79
N MET A 629 -27.12 -20.99 -8.51
CA MET A 629 -26.05 -19.99 -8.64
C MET A 629 -25.69 -19.34 -7.30
N ARG A 630 -26.69 -19.02 -6.48
CA ARG A 630 -26.51 -18.46 -5.14
C ARG A 630 -25.82 -19.46 -4.20
N LYS A 631 -26.22 -20.74 -4.28
CA LYS A 631 -25.58 -21.79 -3.49
C LYS A 631 -24.10 -21.95 -3.86
N ALA A 632 -23.78 -22.00 -5.15
CA ALA A 632 -22.41 -22.07 -5.61
C ALA A 632 -21.58 -20.85 -5.17
N PHE A 633 -22.14 -19.64 -5.26
CA PHE A 633 -21.49 -18.44 -4.75
C PHE A 633 -21.25 -18.51 -3.23
N TYR A 634 -22.25 -18.97 -2.47
CA TYR A 634 -22.10 -19.19 -1.04
C TYR A 634 -20.96 -20.17 -0.73
N ASP A 635 -20.92 -21.33 -1.41
CA ASP A 635 -19.89 -22.33 -1.18
C ASP A 635 -18.48 -21.80 -1.43
N ASP A 636 -18.31 -21.02 -2.51
CA ASP A 636 -17.01 -20.40 -2.82
C ASP A 636 -16.62 -19.34 -1.78
N THR A 637 -17.56 -18.53 -1.28
CA THR A 637 -17.26 -17.58 -0.20
C THR A 637 -16.86 -18.28 1.10
N GLN A 638 -17.46 -19.45 1.40
CA GLN A 638 -17.04 -20.26 2.56
C GLN A 638 -15.65 -20.89 2.31
N TYR A 639 -15.39 -21.37 1.09
CA TYR A 639 -14.09 -21.93 0.72
C TYR A 639 -12.95 -20.93 0.93
N PHE A 640 -13.15 -19.67 0.54
CA PHE A 640 -12.18 -18.58 0.74
C PHE A 640 -12.23 -17.95 2.13
N ASN A 641 -13.05 -18.41 3.05
CA ASN A 641 -13.25 -17.82 4.38
C ASN A 641 -13.60 -16.32 4.34
N LEU A 642 -14.37 -15.88 3.34
CA LEU A 642 -14.82 -14.52 3.25
C LEU A 642 -15.92 -14.25 4.28
N THR A 643 -15.74 -13.21 5.07
CA THR A 643 -16.63 -12.91 6.22
C THR A 643 -17.51 -11.69 5.99
N HIS A 644 -17.08 -10.76 5.16
CA HIS A 644 -17.75 -9.47 4.98
C HIS A 644 -18.06 -9.18 3.51
N GLU A 645 -19.26 -8.66 3.26
CA GLU A 645 -19.68 -8.10 1.98
C GLU A 645 -19.11 -6.70 1.77
N SER A 646 -18.95 -5.94 2.86
CA SER A 646 -18.43 -4.57 2.88
C SER A 646 -17.64 -4.30 4.16
N GLN A 647 -17.12 -3.11 4.32
CA GLN A 647 -16.50 -2.67 5.58
C GLN A 647 -17.48 -2.73 6.77
N TYR A 648 -18.77 -2.56 6.50
CA TYR A 648 -19.80 -2.37 7.51
C TYR A 648 -20.69 -3.60 7.71
N GLU A 649 -20.75 -4.49 6.74
CA GLU A 649 -21.70 -5.59 6.73
C GLU A 649 -21.05 -6.96 6.49
N THR A 650 -21.43 -7.90 7.32
CA THR A 650 -21.14 -9.32 7.10
C THR A 650 -22.10 -9.93 6.07
N PHE A 651 -21.79 -11.11 5.58
CA PHE A 651 -22.68 -11.85 4.65
C PHE A 651 -24.00 -12.35 5.26
N GLU A 652 -24.24 -12.20 6.55
CA GLU A 652 -25.42 -12.82 7.20
C GLU A 652 -26.75 -12.34 6.60
N SER A 653 -26.87 -11.03 6.38
CA SER A 653 -28.07 -10.44 5.77
C SER A 653 -28.29 -10.97 4.35
N LEU A 654 -27.22 -11.11 3.56
CA LEU A 654 -27.27 -11.63 2.21
C LEU A 654 -27.71 -13.12 2.20
N TRP A 655 -27.11 -13.94 3.05
CA TRP A 655 -27.45 -15.37 3.13
C TRP A 655 -28.88 -15.59 3.58
N LYS A 656 -29.36 -14.86 4.57
CA LYS A 656 -30.75 -14.88 5.00
C LYS A 656 -31.69 -14.47 3.88
N GLY A 657 -31.37 -13.40 3.15
CA GLY A 657 -32.13 -12.93 2.00
C GLY A 657 -32.20 -13.93 0.84
N TRP A 658 -31.20 -14.79 0.71
CA TRP A 658 -31.14 -15.83 -0.32
C TRP A 658 -31.66 -17.21 0.16
N GLY A 659 -32.07 -17.34 1.43
CA GLY A 659 -32.57 -18.60 2.00
C GLY A 659 -31.49 -19.67 2.21
N LEU A 660 -30.24 -19.25 2.43
CA LEU A 660 -29.08 -20.13 2.62
C LEU A 660 -28.69 -20.32 4.10
N LYS A 661 -29.26 -19.51 5.00
CA LYS A 661 -29.16 -19.60 6.46
C LYS A 661 -30.49 -19.37 7.13
#